data_ae8edbddc1de04cf5cc6844e63d581c7
#
_entry.id   ae8edbddc1de04cf5cc6844e63d581c7
#
_cell.length_a   1.000
_cell.length_b   1.000
_cell.length_c   1.000
_cell.angle_alpha   90.00
_cell.angle_beta   90.00
_cell.angle_gamma   90.00
#
_symmetry.space_group_name_H-M   'P 1'
#
loop_
_entity.id
_entity.type
_entity.pdbx_description
1 polymer ?
#
loop_
_entity_poly.entity_id
_entity_poly.type
_entity_poly.pdbx_seq_one_letter_code
_entity_poly.pdbx_strand_id
1 'polypeptide(L)'
;MLSVDTAAQTYTISGYLKDGTSKEILIGGSVYDSLSNQGTVSNVYGFYSLTLPQGEVSLEYSYVGYLMDKIDFELTKDTVINIDFVRSNTLQEVSITASRSDIGVKGTQMSTIEVPIAQIKAIPAFLGEVDVIKALQLLPGVQRGTEGAAGFYVRGGGPDENLILLDEIPVYNANHVVGFFSIFNADAIKNVVLYKGSFPARYGERLSSVVDIRTKDGDAYKYHGNISIGAIASKLNLEGPVGSDKTTFSVSGRRTYFDLFTAPLSKLVSDGNSSLGYYFYDINAKVNHKFSDRDRLYASFYMGKDGIYLNQQTTNSKTKINMKWDNIIASLRWNHIINNKLFMNITAAFSQYRFNTKLTDSDSTSQSAIVYYSGITDGVLKADIDFNISPKNNMKFGAMYILHRFMPEVIAARGEHVTDGDISLYNKPIVNNEIAAYIEDNVTLNHWLKLNGGLRYSAFAVPNKFYHSLQPRLSARALITDNISVKLGYSYMSQYIHLLTNSALNMPNDLWVPSTENIAPQKTHQVALGAFYNLLNILDFSIEGYYKTMDNTIEYKDGASFFGVSTDWQDKVNMGMGWAYGIELMVQKNVGKLTGWIGYTWAKSMRKFDRYGQEINFGNPFPAKFDRRHDIKITVAYKASEKIDFAASWLFASGNATTLALYSFKGLEGDNLQYISSRNNYRMPPYHRLDLGINFNKKLKRGGVSTWNISIYNVYNNQNPFMLFVDSEQNRTVLKQLSIFPIMPSVSYSYKF
;
A
#
# COMPACT_ATOMS: atom_id res chain seq x y z
N MET A 1 41.27 14.74 -42.36
CA MET A 1 41.20 13.32 -41.96
C MET A 1 40.05 13.23 -40.96
N LEU A 2 38.93 12.71 -41.38
CA LEU A 2 37.83 12.32 -40.47
C LEU A 2 38.28 11.05 -39.74
N SER A 3 38.59 11.14 -38.47
CA SER A 3 38.79 9.95 -37.64
C SER A 3 37.44 9.23 -37.58
N VAL A 4 37.34 8.09 -38.20
CA VAL A 4 36.26 7.13 -37.96
C VAL A 4 36.53 6.60 -36.56
N ASP A 5 35.77 7.09 -35.57
CA ASP A 5 35.67 6.47 -34.25
C ASP A 5 35.17 5.03 -34.51
N THR A 6 36.06 4.06 -34.49
CA THR A 6 35.72 2.65 -34.40
C THR A 6 35.01 2.47 -33.07
N ALA A 7 33.70 2.31 -33.10
CA ALA A 7 32.94 1.99 -31.91
C ALA A 7 33.59 0.78 -31.23
N ALA A 8 34.10 0.96 -30.01
CA ALA A 8 34.70 -0.11 -29.25
C ALA A 8 33.71 -1.28 -29.15
N GLN A 9 34.18 -2.48 -29.45
CA GLN A 9 33.37 -3.70 -29.35
C GLN A 9 32.85 -3.83 -27.91
N THR A 10 31.55 -4.06 -27.74
CA THR A 10 30.95 -4.15 -26.40
C THR A 10 30.35 -5.54 -26.19
N TYR A 11 30.43 -6.02 -24.98
CA TYR A 11 29.81 -7.27 -24.57
C TYR A 11 28.93 -7.07 -23.33
N THR A 12 27.94 -7.94 -23.16
CA THR A 12 26.97 -7.85 -22.08
C THR A 12 27.20 -8.94 -21.03
N ILE A 13 27.29 -8.50 -19.76
CA ILE A 13 27.33 -9.37 -18.60
C ILE A 13 25.93 -9.37 -18.01
N SER A 14 25.34 -10.54 -17.80
CA SER A 14 24.00 -10.67 -17.24
C SER A 14 23.93 -11.81 -16.22
N GLY A 15 22.92 -11.85 -15.39
CA GLY A 15 22.74 -12.92 -14.42
C GLY A 15 21.75 -12.57 -13.33
N TYR A 16 21.72 -13.41 -12.30
CA TYR A 16 20.88 -13.24 -11.13
C TYR A 16 21.70 -12.95 -9.88
N LEU A 17 21.22 -12.03 -9.05
CA LEU A 17 21.71 -11.79 -7.70
C LEU A 17 20.82 -12.53 -6.70
N LYS A 18 21.43 -13.37 -5.85
CA LYS A 18 20.70 -14.26 -4.94
C LYS A 18 21.34 -14.27 -3.55
N ASP A 19 20.52 -14.57 -2.55
CA ASP A 19 20.99 -14.94 -1.23
C ASP A 19 21.69 -16.31 -1.31
N GLY A 20 22.96 -16.40 -0.91
CA GLY A 20 23.75 -17.63 -0.97
C GLY A 20 23.22 -18.74 -0.06
N THR A 21 22.45 -18.39 0.98
CA THR A 21 21.90 -19.35 1.94
C THR A 21 20.57 -19.93 1.48
N SER A 22 19.67 -19.10 0.93
CA SER A 22 18.29 -19.49 0.57
C SER A 22 18.06 -19.57 -0.93
N LYS A 23 18.95 -19.02 -1.75
CA LYS A 23 18.80 -18.76 -3.21
C LYS A 23 17.62 -17.85 -3.56
N GLU A 24 17.05 -17.18 -2.59
CA GLU A 24 16.07 -16.15 -2.84
C GLU A 24 16.70 -15.02 -3.64
N ILE A 25 15.96 -14.50 -4.64
CA ILE A 25 16.45 -13.42 -5.49
C ILE A 25 16.62 -12.13 -4.68
N LEU A 26 17.61 -11.30 -5.00
CA LEU A 26 17.85 -10.01 -4.37
C LEU A 26 17.46 -8.88 -5.33
N ILE A 27 16.52 -8.06 -4.88
CA ILE A 27 15.92 -6.96 -5.65
C ILE A 27 16.75 -5.69 -5.45
N GLY A 28 17.20 -5.05 -6.53
CA GLY A 28 17.93 -3.79 -6.45
C GLY A 28 19.38 -3.93 -5.97
N GLY A 29 19.95 -5.13 -6.06
CA GLY A 29 21.39 -5.34 -5.85
C GLY A 29 22.22 -4.60 -6.90
N SER A 30 23.31 -3.96 -6.48
CA SER A 30 24.18 -3.17 -7.34
C SER A 30 25.25 -4.03 -7.98
N VAL A 31 25.49 -3.80 -9.27
CA VAL A 31 26.61 -4.35 -10.06
C VAL A 31 27.34 -3.17 -10.68
N TYR A 32 28.58 -2.98 -10.34
CA TYR A 32 29.37 -1.81 -10.70
C TYR A 32 30.76 -2.21 -11.19
N ASP A 33 31.17 -1.70 -12.33
CA ASP A 33 32.54 -1.85 -12.81
C ASP A 33 33.35 -0.64 -12.40
N SER A 34 34.39 -0.89 -11.55
CA SER A 34 35.25 0.15 -10.98
C SER A 34 36.22 0.73 -12.02
N LEU A 35 36.49 0.04 -13.13
CA LEU A 35 37.39 0.53 -14.18
C LEU A 35 36.71 1.50 -15.13
N SER A 36 35.52 1.17 -15.59
CA SER A 36 34.74 2.05 -16.49
C SER A 36 33.81 3.04 -15.77
N ASN A 37 33.65 2.93 -14.45
CA ASN A 37 32.71 3.69 -13.65
C ASN A 37 31.25 3.51 -14.13
N GLN A 38 30.90 2.34 -14.64
CA GLN A 38 29.57 2.01 -15.12
C GLN A 38 28.93 0.95 -14.24
N GLY A 39 27.61 0.99 -14.10
CA GLY A 39 26.91 0.03 -13.27
C GLY A 39 25.42 -0.07 -13.58
N THR A 40 24.83 -1.14 -13.04
CA THR A 40 23.42 -1.44 -13.15
C THR A 40 22.91 -1.95 -11.79
N VAL A 41 21.59 -2.14 -11.68
CA VAL A 41 20.97 -2.80 -10.52
C VAL A 41 20.09 -3.95 -10.98
N SER A 42 19.95 -4.97 -10.12
CA SER A 42 19.02 -6.05 -10.41
C SER A 42 17.58 -5.56 -10.38
N ASN A 43 16.78 -6.05 -11.32
CA ASN A 43 15.34 -5.75 -11.39
C ASN A 43 14.59 -6.45 -10.24
N VAL A 44 13.26 -6.28 -10.21
CA VAL A 44 12.38 -6.88 -9.18
C VAL A 44 12.37 -8.41 -9.17
N TYR A 45 13.00 -9.04 -10.13
CA TYR A 45 13.18 -10.49 -10.26
C TYR A 45 14.63 -10.92 -10.04
N GLY A 46 15.49 -10.01 -9.55
CA GLY A 46 16.90 -10.29 -9.27
C GLY A 46 17.80 -10.38 -10.51
N PHE A 47 17.27 -10.17 -11.71
CA PHE A 47 18.03 -10.18 -12.96
C PHE A 47 18.74 -8.83 -13.16
N TYR A 48 20.02 -8.89 -13.57
CA TYR A 48 20.80 -7.72 -13.97
C TYR A 48 21.39 -7.91 -15.37
N SER A 49 21.69 -6.81 -16.04
CA SER A 49 22.38 -6.78 -17.33
C SER A 49 23.23 -5.51 -17.41
N LEU A 50 24.51 -5.66 -17.71
CA LEU A 50 25.48 -4.58 -17.84
C LEU A 50 26.31 -4.80 -19.10
N THR A 51 26.27 -3.85 -20.02
CA THR A 51 27.07 -3.89 -21.26
C THR A 51 28.29 -3.03 -21.07
N LEU A 52 29.49 -3.58 -21.32
CA LEU A 52 30.78 -2.91 -21.14
C LEU A 52 31.63 -3.03 -22.41
N PRO A 53 32.62 -2.14 -22.64
CA PRO A 53 33.63 -2.32 -23.68
C PRO A 53 34.40 -3.61 -23.49
N GLN A 54 34.91 -4.20 -24.57
CA GLN A 54 35.86 -5.31 -24.53
C GLN A 54 37.12 -4.89 -23.75
N GLY A 55 37.64 -5.77 -22.90
CA GLY A 55 38.84 -5.56 -22.13
C GLY A 55 38.74 -6.02 -20.68
N GLU A 56 39.65 -5.56 -19.85
CA GLU A 56 39.64 -5.86 -18.41
C GLU A 56 38.43 -5.20 -17.74
N VAL A 57 37.74 -5.93 -16.88
CA VAL A 57 36.63 -5.47 -16.06
C VAL A 57 36.85 -5.87 -14.60
N SER A 58 36.41 -4.99 -13.68
CA SER A 58 36.51 -5.20 -12.24
C SER A 58 35.11 -4.96 -11.64
N LEU A 59 34.35 -6.05 -11.56
CA LEU A 59 32.93 -5.99 -11.14
C LEU A 59 32.80 -6.10 -9.62
N GLU A 60 32.20 -5.12 -9.02
CA GLU A 60 31.82 -5.08 -7.62
C GLU A 60 30.31 -5.33 -7.49
N TYR A 61 29.95 -6.38 -6.74
CA TYR A 61 28.58 -6.76 -6.45
C TYR A 61 28.27 -6.44 -5.00
N SER A 62 27.18 -5.71 -4.76
CA SER A 62 26.83 -5.28 -3.41
C SER A 62 25.34 -5.26 -3.15
N TYR A 63 24.94 -5.63 -1.93
CA TYR A 63 23.59 -5.60 -1.44
C TYR A 63 23.56 -5.34 0.08
N VAL A 64 22.55 -4.59 0.55
CA VAL A 64 22.44 -4.20 1.97
C VAL A 64 22.32 -5.43 2.86
N GLY A 65 23.20 -5.54 3.85
CA GLY A 65 23.24 -6.68 4.80
C GLY A 65 24.05 -7.89 4.32
N TYR A 66 24.76 -7.79 3.18
CA TYR A 66 25.61 -8.83 2.64
C TYR A 66 27.04 -8.35 2.47
N LEU A 67 27.97 -9.30 2.40
CA LEU A 67 29.36 -9.00 2.07
C LEU A 67 29.43 -8.61 0.58
N MET A 68 30.27 -7.63 0.27
CA MET A 68 30.57 -7.26 -1.11
C MET A 68 31.35 -8.38 -1.77
N ASP A 69 30.99 -8.71 -3.01
CA ASP A 69 31.74 -9.66 -3.84
C ASP A 69 32.43 -8.92 -4.99
N LYS A 70 33.59 -9.35 -5.40
CA LYS A 70 34.40 -8.74 -6.47
C LYS A 70 34.95 -9.78 -7.41
N ILE A 71 34.80 -9.54 -8.72
CA ILE A 71 35.30 -10.42 -9.79
C ILE A 71 36.06 -9.60 -10.81
N ASP A 72 37.31 -9.92 -11.03
CA ASP A 72 38.16 -9.32 -12.05
C ASP A 72 38.40 -10.32 -13.18
N PHE A 73 38.15 -9.94 -14.44
CA PHE A 73 38.38 -10.80 -15.61
C PHE A 73 38.42 -9.99 -16.92
N GLU A 74 38.89 -10.62 -18.02
CA GLU A 74 38.87 -10.04 -19.34
C GLU A 74 37.56 -10.35 -20.07
N LEU A 75 36.81 -9.33 -20.43
CA LEU A 75 35.54 -9.44 -21.12
C LEU A 75 35.77 -9.51 -22.65
N THR A 76 35.62 -10.72 -23.21
CA THR A 76 35.84 -10.99 -24.64
C THR A 76 34.58 -11.49 -25.36
N LYS A 77 33.51 -11.78 -24.64
CA LYS A 77 32.23 -12.26 -25.16
C LYS A 77 31.10 -11.99 -24.18
N ASP A 78 29.84 -12.07 -24.63
CA ASP A 78 28.69 -12.06 -23.76
C ASP A 78 28.80 -13.16 -22.69
N THR A 79 28.65 -12.76 -21.42
CA THR A 79 28.95 -13.64 -20.27
C THR A 79 27.79 -13.65 -19.29
N VAL A 80 27.46 -14.81 -18.72
CA VAL A 80 26.45 -14.95 -17.68
C VAL A 80 27.13 -15.23 -16.34
N ILE A 81 26.94 -14.35 -15.35
CA ILE A 81 27.50 -14.46 -14.00
C ILE A 81 26.36 -14.38 -12.99
N ASN A 82 26.11 -15.46 -12.26
CA ASN A 82 25.15 -15.47 -11.15
C ASN A 82 25.93 -15.32 -9.83
N ILE A 83 25.48 -14.41 -8.97
CA ILE A 83 26.12 -14.14 -7.68
C ILE A 83 25.24 -14.65 -6.55
N ASP A 84 25.85 -15.43 -5.67
CA ASP A 84 25.27 -15.93 -4.43
C ASP A 84 25.89 -15.20 -3.25
N PHE A 85 25.25 -14.15 -2.78
CA PHE A 85 25.76 -13.30 -1.73
C PHE A 85 25.80 -13.98 -0.37
N VAL A 86 26.88 -13.77 0.37
CA VAL A 86 27.07 -14.21 1.75
C VAL A 86 26.54 -13.13 2.70
N ARG A 87 25.62 -13.49 3.62
CA ARG A 87 25.13 -12.55 4.63
C ARG A 87 26.26 -12.09 5.55
N SER A 88 26.32 -10.81 5.81
CA SER A 88 27.23 -10.26 6.81
C SER A 88 26.75 -10.62 8.20
N ASN A 89 27.51 -11.42 8.95
CA ASN A 89 27.22 -11.79 10.33
C ASN A 89 27.67 -10.72 11.35
N THR A 90 28.43 -9.74 10.90
CA THR A 90 28.92 -8.65 11.73
C THR A 90 28.10 -7.40 11.48
N LEU A 91 27.48 -6.88 12.54
CA LEU A 91 27.00 -5.50 12.61
C LEU A 91 28.16 -4.49 12.72
N GLN A 92 29.39 -4.94 12.42
CA GLN A 92 30.50 -4.03 12.20
C GLN A 92 30.19 -3.27 10.91
N GLU A 93 30.40 -1.97 10.98
CA GLU A 93 30.49 -1.00 9.92
C GLU A 93 30.81 -1.65 8.56
N VAL A 94 29.81 -2.31 7.96
CA VAL A 94 29.84 -2.51 6.53
C VAL A 94 29.70 -1.08 6.03
N SER A 95 30.83 -0.51 5.63
CA SER A 95 30.86 0.68 4.82
C SER A 95 29.94 0.39 3.64
N ILE A 96 28.69 0.78 3.75
CA ILE A 96 27.69 0.60 2.70
C ILE A 96 28.00 1.68 1.68
N THR A 97 29.04 1.43 0.91
CA THR A 97 29.36 2.25 -0.27
C THR A 97 28.33 2.07 -1.39
N ALA A 98 27.47 1.08 -1.27
CA ALA A 98 26.41 0.79 -2.23
C ALA A 98 25.05 1.00 -1.58
N SER A 99 24.62 2.25 -1.44
CA SER A 99 23.19 2.53 -1.44
C SER A 99 22.61 2.05 -2.76
N ARG A 100 21.43 1.44 -2.74
CA ARG A 100 20.70 1.06 -3.94
C ARG A 100 20.72 2.25 -4.92
N SER A 101 21.33 2.07 -6.09
CA SER A 101 21.64 3.17 -7.01
C SER A 101 20.41 3.80 -7.67
N ASP A 102 19.23 3.23 -7.45
CA ASP A 102 17.94 3.70 -7.98
C ASP A 102 17.08 4.46 -6.95
N ILE A 103 17.51 4.53 -5.68
CA ILE A 103 16.83 5.26 -4.58
C ILE A 103 17.80 6.24 -3.90
N GLY A 104 17.28 7.17 -3.11
CA GLY A 104 18.10 8.17 -2.40
C GLY A 104 18.76 9.16 -3.34
N VAL A 105 19.99 9.62 -3.02
CA VAL A 105 20.72 10.66 -3.77
C VAL A 105 21.00 10.23 -5.21
N LYS A 106 21.38 8.98 -5.45
CA LYS A 106 21.80 8.48 -6.77
C LYS A 106 20.65 8.04 -7.67
N GLY A 107 19.47 7.74 -7.12
CA GLY A 107 18.28 7.32 -7.87
C GLY A 107 17.67 8.45 -8.69
N THR A 108 17.13 8.14 -9.86
CA THR A 108 16.48 9.12 -10.75
C THR A 108 15.04 9.39 -10.32
N GLN A 109 14.36 8.36 -9.82
CA GLN A 109 12.96 8.46 -9.47
C GLN A 109 12.74 9.39 -8.27
N MET A 110 11.79 10.32 -8.40
CA MET A 110 11.39 11.24 -7.35
C MET A 110 10.49 10.54 -6.33
N SER A 111 10.61 10.92 -5.04
CA SER A 111 9.66 10.54 -3.98
C SER A 111 9.46 9.03 -3.78
N THR A 112 10.50 8.24 -4.00
CA THR A 112 10.48 6.79 -3.79
C THR A 112 11.10 6.44 -2.44
N ILE A 113 10.38 5.66 -1.63
CA ILE A 113 10.84 5.20 -0.32
C ILE A 113 10.74 3.68 -0.29
N GLU A 114 11.84 3.01 -0.05
CA GLU A 114 11.87 1.59 0.30
C GLU A 114 11.93 1.45 1.82
N VAL A 115 11.04 0.66 2.39
CA VAL A 115 11.07 0.34 3.82
C VAL A 115 11.46 -1.12 3.97
N PRO A 116 12.69 -1.41 4.41
CA PRO A 116 13.13 -2.77 4.65
C PRO A 116 12.22 -3.47 5.65
N ILE A 117 11.87 -4.72 5.37
CA ILE A 117 10.97 -5.49 6.25
C ILE A 117 11.52 -5.63 7.68
N ALA A 118 12.84 -5.62 7.85
CA ALA A 118 13.49 -5.62 9.16
C ALA A 118 13.16 -4.35 9.97
N GLN A 119 13.09 -3.18 9.33
CA GLN A 119 12.67 -1.93 9.99
C GLN A 119 11.19 -1.95 10.34
N ILE A 120 10.33 -2.48 9.45
CA ILE A 120 8.90 -2.64 9.72
C ILE A 120 8.72 -3.53 10.96
N LYS A 121 9.45 -4.63 11.06
CA LYS A 121 9.38 -5.56 12.22
C LYS A 121 9.97 -4.99 13.50
N ALA A 122 10.80 -3.96 13.41
CA ALA A 122 11.36 -3.28 14.56
C ALA A 122 10.44 -2.21 15.17
N ILE A 123 9.35 -1.82 14.51
CA ILE A 123 8.37 -0.83 15.01
C ILE A 123 7.55 -1.45 16.16
N PRO A 124 7.12 -0.64 17.17
CA PRO A 124 6.24 -1.15 18.22
C PRO A 124 5.00 -1.82 17.66
N ALA A 125 4.73 -3.05 18.11
CA ALA A 125 3.59 -3.82 17.65
C ALA A 125 2.27 -3.24 18.23
N PHE A 126 1.24 -3.19 17.40
CA PHE A 126 -0.11 -2.85 17.83
C PHE A 126 -0.86 -4.13 18.22
N LEU A 127 -1.22 -4.29 19.49
CA LEU A 127 -1.85 -5.51 20.02
C LEU A 127 -1.08 -6.80 19.72
N GLY A 128 0.26 -6.71 19.66
CA GLY A 128 1.13 -7.84 19.33
C GLY A 128 1.31 -8.12 17.83
N GLU A 129 0.74 -7.28 16.95
CA GLU A 129 0.84 -7.39 15.51
C GLU A 129 1.69 -6.27 14.90
N VAL A 130 2.64 -6.64 14.05
CA VAL A 130 3.39 -5.71 13.21
C VAL A 130 2.66 -5.53 11.88
N ASP A 131 2.38 -4.29 11.51
CA ASP A 131 1.53 -3.95 10.37
C ASP A 131 2.27 -3.13 9.31
N VAL A 132 2.25 -3.60 8.07
CA VAL A 132 2.97 -2.99 6.93
C VAL A 132 2.39 -1.61 6.58
N ILE A 133 1.08 -1.48 6.47
CA ILE A 133 0.44 -0.19 6.10
C ILE A 133 0.62 0.83 7.23
N LYS A 134 0.54 0.39 8.49
CA LYS A 134 0.81 1.27 9.63
C LYS A 134 2.25 1.77 9.66
N ALA A 135 3.21 0.95 9.24
CA ALA A 135 4.60 1.39 9.06
C ALA A 135 4.72 2.46 7.97
N LEU A 136 4.03 2.30 6.83
CA LEU A 136 4.00 3.32 5.78
C LEU A 136 3.33 4.62 6.25
N GLN A 137 2.31 4.54 7.11
CA GLN A 137 1.68 5.71 7.71
C GLN A 137 2.61 6.51 8.65
N LEU A 138 3.78 5.98 9.02
CA LEU A 138 4.82 6.69 9.78
C LEU A 138 5.79 7.48 8.86
N LEU A 139 5.64 7.42 7.55
CA LEU A 139 6.48 8.15 6.60
C LEU A 139 5.93 9.56 6.32
N PRO A 140 6.79 10.56 6.01
CA PRO A 140 6.33 11.89 5.62
C PRO A 140 5.55 11.85 4.30
N GLY A 141 4.54 12.72 4.15
CA GLY A 141 3.66 12.76 2.99
C GLY A 141 2.57 11.67 2.97
N VAL A 142 2.57 10.75 3.92
CA VAL A 142 1.55 9.71 4.08
C VAL A 142 0.71 10.02 5.30
N GLN A 143 -0.47 10.55 5.11
CA GLN A 143 -1.41 10.86 6.19
C GLN A 143 -2.33 9.67 6.44
N ARG A 144 -2.71 9.46 7.67
CA ARG A 144 -3.74 8.50 8.05
C ARG A 144 -5.10 9.19 8.19
N GLY A 145 -6.16 8.41 8.12
CA GLY A 145 -7.51 8.87 8.47
C GLY A 145 -7.66 9.16 9.96
N THR A 146 -8.86 9.03 10.46
CA THR A 146 -9.15 8.99 11.90
C THR A 146 -8.49 7.76 12.53
N GLU A 147 -8.39 7.72 13.85
CA GLU A 147 -7.85 6.57 14.57
C GLU A 147 -8.64 5.30 14.22
N GLY A 148 -7.92 4.25 13.85
CA GLY A 148 -8.54 3.01 13.37
C GLY A 148 -9.02 3.02 11.91
N ALA A 149 -8.95 4.17 11.20
CA ALA A 149 -9.30 4.20 9.80
C ALA A 149 -8.23 3.51 8.94
N ALA A 150 -8.71 2.70 8.04
CA ALA A 150 -7.94 1.84 7.16
C ALA A 150 -7.17 2.58 6.08
N GLY A 151 -7.71 3.69 5.62
CA GLY A 151 -7.14 4.42 4.50
C GLY A 151 -5.89 5.19 4.90
N PHE A 152 -4.98 5.30 3.95
CA PHE A 152 -3.93 6.29 3.99
C PHE A 152 -4.07 7.23 2.80
N TYR A 153 -3.63 8.46 3.00
CA TYR A 153 -3.81 9.55 2.07
C TYR A 153 -2.44 10.11 1.73
N VAL A 154 -2.12 10.19 0.45
CA VAL A 154 -0.82 10.67 -0.01
C VAL A 154 -1.01 11.94 -0.81
N ARG A 155 -0.30 13.02 -0.40
CA ARG A 155 -0.29 14.30 -1.14
C ARG A 155 -1.68 14.78 -1.55
N GLY A 156 -2.63 14.74 -0.62
CA GLY A 156 -4.00 15.23 -0.84
C GLY A 156 -4.89 14.37 -1.73
N GLY A 157 -4.47 13.16 -2.06
CA GLY A 157 -5.31 12.18 -2.74
C GLY A 157 -6.10 11.32 -1.76
N GLY A 158 -7.23 10.79 -2.21
CA GLY A 158 -8.10 9.87 -1.49
C GLY A 158 -7.52 8.47 -1.34
N PRO A 159 -8.19 7.58 -0.58
CA PRO A 159 -7.73 6.20 -0.41
C PRO A 159 -7.73 5.41 -1.72
N ASP A 160 -8.72 5.66 -2.57
CA ASP A 160 -8.87 5.06 -3.90
C ASP A 160 -7.84 5.55 -4.93
N GLU A 161 -7.18 6.67 -4.65
CA GLU A 161 -6.11 7.20 -5.49
C GLU A 161 -4.74 6.53 -5.21
N ASN A 162 -4.66 5.58 -4.29
CA ASN A 162 -3.46 4.81 -3.99
C ASN A 162 -3.55 3.41 -4.60
N LEU A 163 -2.59 3.04 -5.43
CA LEU A 163 -2.47 1.69 -5.98
C LEU A 163 -1.72 0.81 -5.00
N ILE A 164 -2.40 -0.14 -4.41
CA ILE A 164 -1.77 -1.14 -3.55
C ILE A 164 -1.64 -2.43 -4.33
N LEU A 165 -0.41 -2.91 -4.47
CA LEU A 165 -0.08 -4.11 -5.23
C LEU A 165 0.47 -5.19 -4.31
N LEU A 166 -0.05 -6.39 -4.41
CA LEU A 166 0.53 -7.61 -3.85
C LEU A 166 1.05 -8.48 -5.00
N ASP A 167 2.37 -8.65 -5.08
CA ASP A 167 3.04 -9.32 -6.21
C ASP A 167 2.56 -8.80 -7.59
N GLU A 168 2.45 -7.46 -7.75
CA GLU A 168 2.00 -6.69 -8.93
C GLU A 168 0.49 -6.71 -9.21
N ILE A 169 -0.31 -7.36 -8.38
CA ILE A 169 -1.76 -7.47 -8.58
C ILE A 169 -2.49 -6.47 -7.68
N PRO A 170 -3.45 -5.68 -8.21
CA PRO A 170 -4.20 -4.71 -7.43
C PRO A 170 -5.00 -5.35 -6.29
N VAL A 171 -4.96 -4.68 -5.13
CA VAL A 171 -5.73 -5.01 -3.93
C VAL A 171 -6.71 -3.88 -3.67
N TYR A 172 -8.02 -4.17 -3.66
CA TYR A 172 -9.06 -3.16 -3.52
C TYR A 172 -9.35 -2.75 -2.08
N ASN A 173 -9.31 -3.69 -1.15
CA ASN A 173 -9.40 -3.40 0.27
C ASN A 173 -8.23 -4.05 1.01
N ALA A 174 -7.27 -3.23 1.41
CA ALA A 174 -6.04 -3.69 2.05
C ALA A 174 -6.17 -3.87 3.57
N ASN A 175 -7.40 -4.07 4.11
CA ASN A 175 -7.64 -3.89 5.53
C ASN A 175 -8.54 -4.95 6.14
N HIS A 176 -8.17 -5.33 7.37
CA HIS A 176 -8.97 -6.10 8.32
C HIS A 176 -9.49 -5.21 9.45
N VAL A 177 -10.51 -5.69 10.20
CA VAL A 177 -11.04 -5.03 11.42
C VAL A 177 -11.41 -3.57 11.15
N VAL A 178 -12.15 -3.32 10.04
CA VAL A 178 -12.56 -1.94 9.71
C VAL A 178 -11.36 -0.97 9.69
N GLY A 179 -10.14 -1.52 9.37
CA GLY A 179 -8.92 -0.74 9.24
C GLY A 179 -7.92 -0.79 10.36
N PHE A 180 -8.18 -1.52 11.40
CA PHE A 180 -7.22 -1.62 12.50
C PHE A 180 -5.98 -2.43 12.14
N PHE A 181 -6.07 -3.32 11.15
CA PHE A 181 -4.94 -4.12 10.66
C PHE A 181 -4.95 -4.15 9.13
N SER A 182 -3.76 -4.26 8.54
CA SER A 182 -3.66 -4.54 7.12
C SER A 182 -3.74 -6.05 6.83
N ILE A 183 -4.10 -6.36 5.60
CA ILE A 183 -4.09 -7.74 5.10
C ILE A 183 -2.68 -8.31 4.95
N PHE A 184 -1.64 -7.49 5.07
CA PHE A 184 -0.26 -7.86 4.79
C PHE A 184 0.42 -8.44 6.03
N ASN A 185 0.61 -9.76 6.05
CA ASN A 185 1.39 -10.42 7.08
C ASN A 185 2.89 -10.14 6.87
N ALA A 186 3.51 -9.37 7.77
CA ALA A 186 4.93 -8.98 7.68
C ALA A 186 5.90 -10.18 7.62
N ASP A 187 5.49 -11.38 8.05
CA ASP A 187 6.33 -12.58 7.96
C ASP A 187 6.37 -13.18 6.56
N ALA A 188 5.33 -12.96 5.75
CA ALA A 188 5.26 -13.38 4.36
C ALA A 188 5.87 -12.37 3.38
N ILE A 189 6.13 -11.13 3.82
CA ILE A 189 6.59 -10.04 2.96
C ILE A 189 8.12 -10.03 2.88
N LYS A 190 8.62 -9.71 1.68
CA LYS A 190 10.03 -9.57 1.36
C LYS A 190 10.45 -8.12 1.22
N ASN A 191 9.67 -7.33 0.48
CA ASN A 191 9.98 -5.94 0.16
C ASN A 191 8.73 -5.08 0.06
N VAL A 192 8.85 -3.81 0.43
CA VAL A 192 7.79 -2.80 0.33
C VAL A 192 8.39 -1.52 -0.23
N VAL A 193 7.86 -1.06 -1.37
CA VAL A 193 8.26 0.20 -2.00
C VAL A 193 7.06 1.12 -2.12
N LEU A 194 7.22 2.35 -1.65
CA LEU A 194 6.22 3.41 -1.78
C LEU A 194 6.71 4.47 -2.77
N TYR A 195 5.90 4.76 -3.78
CA TYR A 195 6.05 5.89 -4.70
C TYR A 195 4.99 6.94 -4.36
N LYS A 196 5.40 8.15 -3.96
CA LYS A 196 4.51 9.26 -3.61
C LYS A 196 4.31 10.22 -4.79
N GLY A 197 3.47 9.85 -5.77
CA GLY A 197 3.33 10.58 -7.03
C GLY A 197 4.57 10.46 -7.92
N SER A 198 4.52 11.02 -9.12
CA SER A 198 5.60 10.95 -10.12
C SER A 198 6.17 9.53 -10.31
N PHE A 199 5.35 8.51 -10.14
CA PHE A 199 5.76 7.12 -10.29
C PHE A 199 5.97 6.75 -11.77
N PRO A 200 6.82 5.75 -12.08
CA PRO A 200 7.15 5.34 -13.45
C PRO A 200 5.93 4.98 -14.31
N ALA A 201 6.06 5.10 -15.65
CA ALA A 201 4.96 4.89 -16.61
C ALA A 201 4.39 3.46 -16.60
N ARG A 202 5.16 2.47 -16.12
CA ARG A 202 4.68 1.08 -15.94
C ARG A 202 3.53 0.96 -14.93
N TYR A 203 3.40 1.89 -13.99
CA TYR A 203 2.27 1.98 -13.07
C TYR A 203 1.21 2.93 -13.59
N GLY A 204 -0.05 2.60 -13.42
CA GLY A 204 -1.21 3.38 -13.84
C GLY A 204 -2.37 3.29 -12.86
N GLU A 205 -3.57 3.53 -13.35
CA GLU A 205 -4.85 3.26 -12.69
C GLU A 205 -5.16 4.11 -11.45
N ARG A 206 -4.19 4.87 -10.90
CA ARG A 206 -4.36 5.67 -9.68
C ARG A 206 -3.63 7.01 -9.80
N LEU A 207 -4.01 7.96 -8.92
CA LEU A 207 -3.65 9.38 -9.06
C LEU A 207 -2.66 9.89 -8.00
N SER A 208 -2.36 9.09 -6.96
CA SER A 208 -1.66 9.62 -5.80
C SER A 208 -0.38 8.87 -5.45
N SER A 209 -0.47 7.58 -5.24
CA SER A 209 0.70 6.77 -4.87
C SER A 209 0.61 5.34 -5.38
N VAL A 210 1.75 4.66 -5.35
CA VAL A 210 1.84 3.21 -5.57
C VAL A 210 2.56 2.58 -4.39
N VAL A 211 1.98 1.55 -3.81
CA VAL A 211 2.60 0.67 -2.81
C VAL A 211 2.82 -0.69 -3.45
N ASP A 212 4.06 -1.02 -3.78
CA ASP A 212 4.43 -2.32 -4.35
C ASP A 212 4.95 -3.24 -3.24
N ILE A 213 4.18 -4.27 -2.93
CA ILE A 213 4.47 -5.25 -1.87
C ILE A 213 4.78 -6.58 -2.52
N ARG A 214 5.96 -7.13 -2.21
CA ARG A 214 6.43 -8.42 -2.73
C ARG A 214 6.46 -9.45 -1.61
N THR A 215 5.92 -10.63 -1.89
CA THR A 215 5.97 -11.78 -0.99
C THR A 215 7.28 -12.55 -1.18
N LYS A 216 7.66 -13.34 -0.16
CA LYS A 216 8.83 -14.20 -0.21
C LYS A 216 8.68 -15.31 -1.26
N ASP A 217 9.81 -15.71 -1.85
CA ASP A 217 9.85 -16.78 -2.86
C ASP A 217 10.09 -18.17 -2.25
N GLY A 218 10.45 -18.24 -0.96
CA GLY A 218 10.81 -19.47 -0.24
C GLY A 218 12.31 -19.81 -0.34
N ASP A 219 12.77 -20.71 0.56
CA ASP A 219 14.14 -21.18 0.64
C ASP A 219 14.33 -22.43 -0.21
N ALA A 220 15.40 -22.48 -1.02
CA ALA A 220 15.69 -23.60 -1.91
C ALA A 220 16.36 -24.80 -1.24
N TYR A 221 16.90 -24.65 -0.03
CA TYR A 221 17.72 -25.68 0.61
C TYR A 221 17.21 -26.17 1.95
N LYS A 222 16.53 -25.32 2.72
CA LYS A 222 16.10 -25.63 4.08
C LYS A 222 14.66 -25.26 4.32
N TYR A 223 14.01 -26.03 5.16
CA TYR A 223 12.72 -25.67 5.71
C TYR A 223 12.91 -24.66 6.84
N HIS A 224 12.21 -23.56 6.75
CA HIS A 224 12.13 -22.55 7.78
C HIS A 224 10.68 -22.32 8.17
N GLY A 225 10.49 -21.97 9.41
CA GLY A 225 9.17 -21.63 9.91
C GLY A 225 9.22 -20.53 10.96
N ASN A 226 8.09 -19.85 11.09
CA ASN A 226 7.84 -18.90 12.16
C ASN A 226 6.43 -19.12 12.71
N ILE A 227 6.32 -19.41 14.00
CA ILE A 227 5.06 -19.49 14.71
C ILE A 227 5.00 -18.29 15.65
N SER A 228 3.91 -17.54 15.62
CA SER A 228 3.71 -16.42 16.52
C SER A 228 2.33 -16.48 17.16
N ILE A 229 2.27 -16.22 18.47
CA ILE A 229 1.04 -16.12 19.25
C ILE A 229 1.07 -14.77 19.95
N GLY A 230 0.11 -13.92 19.62
CA GLY A 230 -0.09 -12.61 20.20
C GLY A 230 -1.36 -12.56 21.06
N ALA A 231 -1.63 -11.39 21.65
CA ALA A 231 -2.83 -11.17 22.46
C ALA A 231 -4.15 -11.39 21.67
N ILE A 232 -4.14 -11.15 20.38
CA ILE A 232 -5.36 -11.13 19.55
C ILE A 232 -5.31 -12.04 18.33
N ALA A 233 -4.12 -12.49 17.90
CA ALA A 233 -3.94 -13.28 16.70
C ALA A 233 -2.81 -14.29 16.84
N SER A 234 -2.91 -15.37 16.06
CA SER A 234 -1.83 -16.33 15.86
C SER A 234 -1.46 -16.38 14.39
N LYS A 235 -0.15 -16.61 14.12
CA LYS A 235 0.43 -16.70 12.78
C LYS A 235 1.29 -17.94 12.65
N LEU A 236 1.27 -18.49 11.45
CA LEU A 236 2.17 -19.56 11.03
C LEU A 236 2.76 -19.15 9.67
N ASN A 237 4.06 -19.26 9.53
CA ASN A 237 4.75 -19.14 8.24
C ASN A 237 5.66 -20.33 8.05
N LEU A 238 5.61 -20.97 6.89
CA LEU A 238 6.45 -22.10 6.50
C LEU A 238 6.99 -21.84 5.09
N GLU A 239 8.27 -22.08 4.90
CA GLU A 239 8.94 -21.95 3.60
C GLU A 239 10.02 -23.02 3.44
N GLY A 240 10.28 -23.44 2.21
CA GLY A 240 11.28 -24.45 1.93
C GLY A 240 11.24 -25.02 0.51
N PRO A 241 12.11 -26.00 0.20
CA PRO A 241 12.13 -26.67 -1.09
C PRO A 241 10.98 -27.71 -1.23
N VAL A 242 10.57 -27.99 -2.48
CA VAL A 242 9.64 -29.09 -2.82
C VAL A 242 10.35 -30.07 -3.74
N GLY A 243 10.79 -31.19 -3.19
CA GLY A 243 11.47 -32.27 -3.93
C GLY A 243 12.87 -31.95 -4.46
N SER A 244 13.14 -30.70 -4.83
CA SER A 244 14.44 -30.26 -5.31
C SER A 244 14.67 -28.76 -5.03
N ASP A 245 15.89 -28.29 -5.20
CA ASP A 245 16.28 -26.87 -5.11
C ASP A 245 15.67 -25.99 -6.21
N LYS A 246 15.06 -26.59 -7.22
CA LYS A 246 14.40 -25.86 -8.32
C LYS A 246 12.99 -25.39 -7.97
N THR A 247 12.35 -26.03 -7.00
CA THR A 247 10.98 -25.67 -6.59
C THR A 247 10.97 -25.25 -5.14
N THR A 248 10.49 -24.04 -4.87
CA THR A 248 10.32 -23.52 -3.51
C THR A 248 8.88 -23.17 -3.23
N PHE A 249 8.51 -23.20 -1.96
CA PHE A 249 7.23 -22.71 -1.51
C PHE A 249 7.36 -21.77 -0.32
N SER A 250 6.41 -20.87 -0.18
CA SER A 250 6.18 -20.07 1.02
C SER A 250 4.70 -20.04 1.30
N VAL A 251 4.29 -20.45 2.49
CA VAL A 251 2.89 -20.46 2.92
C VAL A 251 2.80 -19.77 4.26
N SER A 252 1.88 -18.83 4.41
CA SER A 252 1.59 -18.21 5.69
C SER A 252 0.09 -18.15 5.95
N GLY A 253 -0.29 -18.32 7.21
CA GLY A 253 -1.64 -18.17 7.69
C GLY A 253 -1.68 -17.32 8.95
N ARG A 254 -2.74 -16.51 9.11
CA ARG A 254 -3.01 -15.70 10.29
C ARG A 254 -4.49 -15.80 10.62
N ARG A 255 -4.83 -15.89 11.91
CA ARG A 255 -6.20 -15.82 12.41
C ARG A 255 -6.25 -15.01 13.70
N THR A 256 -7.24 -14.11 13.79
CA THR A 256 -7.60 -13.48 15.06
C THR A 256 -8.65 -14.30 15.80
N TYR A 257 -8.68 -14.12 17.10
CA TYR A 257 -9.61 -14.79 17.99
C TYR A 257 -10.37 -13.83 18.92
N PHE A 258 -10.64 -12.62 18.44
CA PHE A 258 -11.49 -11.65 19.16
C PHE A 258 -12.86 -12.22 19.49
N ASP A 259 -13.45 -12.97 18.57
CA ASP A 259 -14.74 -13.64 18.72
C ASP A 259 -14.78 -14.57 19.93
N LEU A 260 -13.65 -15.23 20.26
CA LEU A 260 -13.55 -16.12 21.41
C LEU A 260 -13.65 -15.37 22.76
N PHE A 261 -13.34 -14.08 22.79
CA PHE A 261 -13.42 -13.24 23.98
C PHE A 261 -14.65 -12.33 23.96
N THR A 262 -14.93 -11.68 22.84
CA THR A 262 -16.01 -10.68 22.76
C THR A 262 -17.39 -11.30 22.80
N ALA A 263 -17.60 -12.47 22.21
CA ALA A 263 -18.91 -13.11 22.21
C ALA A 263 -19.33 -13.64 23.60
N PRO A 264 -18.48 -14.32 24.38
CA PRO A 264 -18.82 -14.68 25.76
C PRO A 264 -19.00 -13.45 26.66
N LEU A 265 -18.11 -12.43 26.52
CA LEU A 265 -18.19 -11.23 27.34
C LEU A 265 -19.47 -10.43 27.08
N SER A 266 -19.85 -10.23 25.81
CA SER A 266 -21.08 -9.54 25.47
C SER A 266 -22.32 -10.27 25.97
N LYS A 267 -22.33 -11.61 25.93
CA LYS A 267 -23.41 -12.43 26.53
C LYS A 267 -23.48 -12.25 28.03
N LEU A 268 -22.33 -12.24 28.72
CA LEU A 268 -22.29 -12.06 30.16
C LEU A 268 -22.81 -10.68 30.59
N VAL A 269 -22.39 -9.60 29.88
CA VAL A 269 -22.82 -8.23 30.20
C VAL A 269 -24.26 -7.97 29.85
N SER A 270 -24.84 -8.72 28.92
CA SER A 270 -26.23 -8.56 28.45
C SER A 270 -27.19 -9.62 28.99
N ASP A 271 -26.84 -10.35 30.05
CA ASP A 271 -27.63 -11.45 30.62
C ASP A 271 -28.06 -12.47 29.54
N GLY A 272 -27.17 -12.76 28.60
CA GLY A 272 -27.40 -13.70 27.49
C GLY A 272 -28.11 -13.10 26.26
N ASN A 273 -28.60 -11.87 26.35
CA ASN A 273 -29.46 -11.26 25.32
C ASN A 273 -28.70 -10.73 24.09
N SER A 274 -27.38 -10.53 24.19
CA SER A 274 -26.57 -10.03 23.09
C SER A 274 -25.28 -10.84 22.91
N SER A 275 -24.88 -11.04 21.67
CA SER A 275 -23.59 -11.67 21.32
C SER A 275 -22.96 -10.91 20.18
N LEU A 276 -21.80 -10.27 20.44
CA LEU A 276 -21.00 -9.57 19.47
C LEU A 276 -19.69 -10.32 19.26
N GLY A 277 -19.37 -10.65 18.03
CA GLY A 277 -18.09 -11.28 17.67
C GLY A 277 -17.49 -10.67 16.43
N TYR A 278 -16.16 -10.65 16.42
CA TYR A 278 -15.37 -10.27 15.26
C TYR A 278 -14.22 -11.25 15.07
N TYR A 279 -13.98 -11.67 13.84
CA TYR A 279 -12.82 -12.46 13.45
C TYR A 279 -12.32 -12.07 12.07
N PHE A 280 -11.04 -12.31 11.82
CA PHE A 280 -10.50 -12.41 10.47
C PHE A 280 -9.49 -13.55 10.37
N TYR A 281 -9.28 -14.00 9.15
CA TYR A 281 -8.17 -14.87 8.80
C TYR A 281 -7.66 -14.54 7.41
N ASP A 282 -6.38 -14.78 7.20
CA ASP A 282 -5.74 -14.69 5.89
C ASP A 282 -4.77 -15.84 5.65
N ILE A 283 -4.60 -16.16 4.38
CA ILE A 283 -3.68 -17.18 3.89
C ILE A 283 -2.96 -16.59 2.68
N ASN A 284 -1.62 -16.67 2.70
CA ASN A 284 -0.77 -16.42 1.55
C ASN A 284 -0.07 -17.71 1.18
N ALA A 285 0.02 -18.01 -0.11
CA ALA A 285 0.78 -19.14 -0.62
C ALA A 285 1.48 -18.73 -1.92
N LYS A 286 2.75 -19.09 -2.04
CA LYS A 286 3.54 -18.87 -3.26
C LYS A 286 4.37 -20.09 -3.55
N VAL A 287 4.39 -20.49 -4.80
CA VAL A 287 5.25 -21.54 -5.34
C VAL A 287 6.06 -20.94 -6.47
N ASN A 288 7.35 -21.21 -6.46
CA ASN A 288 8.30 -20.78 -7.47
C ASN A 288 8.97 -22.02 -8.05
N HIS A 289 8.98 -22.16 -9.38
CA HIS A 289 9.64 -23.25 -10.08
C HIS A 289 10.60 -22.72 -11.14
N LYS A 290 11.85 -23.15 -11.06
CA LYS A 290 12.91 -22.86 -12.02
C LYS A 290 13.01 -24.00 -13.05
N PHE A 291 12.42 -23.83 -14.24
CA PHE A 291 12.53 -24.80 -15.33
C PHE A 291 13.94 -24.83 -15.92
N SER A 292 14.54 -23.66 -16.14
CA SER A 292 15.88 -23.47 -16.67
C SER A 292 16.52 -22.21 -16.07
N ASP A 293 17.76 -21.89 -16.48
CA ASP A 293 18.39 -20.61 -16.10
C ASP A 293 17.68 -19.40 -16.76
N ARG A 294 16.89 -19.63 -17.80
CA ARG A 294 16.13 -18.59 -18.52
C ARG A 294 14.66 -18.53 -18.15
N ASP A 295 14.10 -19.59 -17.56
CA ASP A 295 12.67 -19.74 -17.36
C ASP A 295 12.33 -20.02 -15.91
N ARG A 296 11.45 -19.19 -15.35
CA ARG A 296 10.86 -19.35 -14.02
C ARG A 296 9.38 -19.10 -14.04
N LEU A 297 8.63 -19.90 -13.30
CA LEU A 297 7.20 -19.74 -13.10
C LEU A 297 6.92 -19.51 -11.62
N TYR A 298 6.10 -18.51 -11.34
CA TYR A 298 5.58 -18.20 -10.01
C TYR A 298 4.07 -18.37 -10.01
N ALA A 299 3.56 -19.09 -9.03
CA ALA A 299 2.14 -19.14 -8.72
C ALA A 299 1.95 -18.52 -7.33
N SER A 300 1.12 -17.48 -7.24
CA SER A 300 0.83 -16.78 -5.97
C SER A 300 -0.66 -16.82 -5.71
N PHE A 301 -1.02 -16.98 -4.45
CA PHE A 301 -2.38 -16.98 -3.96
C PHE A 301 -2.49 -16.23 -2.64
N TYR A 302 -3.50 -15.37 -2.52
CA TYR A 302 -3.90 -14.72 -1.28
C TYR A 302 -5.41 -14.84 -1.10
N MET A 303 -5.83 -15.13 0.11
CA MET A 303 -7.22 -15.07 0.54
C MET A 303 -7.30 -14.47 1.94
N GLY A 304 -8.10 -13.44 2.11
CA GLY A 304 -8.41 -12.84 3.41
C GLY A 304 -9.91 -12.69 3.59
N LYS A 305 -10.41 -12.97 4.78
CA LYS A 305 -11.83 -12.85 5.11
C LYS A 305 -12.04 -12.32 6.51
N ASP A 306 -13.00 -11.40 6.62
CA ASP A 306 -13.47 -10.80 7.86
C ASP A 306 -14.92 -11.15 8.12
N GLY A 307 -15.30 -11.21 9.38
CA GLY A 307 -16.68 -11.37 9.80
C GLY A 307 -16.97 -10.64 11.11
N ILE A 308 -17.97 -9.78 11.08
CA ILE A 308 -18.60 -9.18 12.27
C ILE A 308 -19.99 -9.78 12.39
N TYR A 309 -20.35 -10.22 13.57
CA TYR A 309 -21.72 -10.63 13.85
C TYR A 309 -22.24 -10.01 15.16
N LEU A 310 -23.45 -9.53 15.12
CA LEU A 310 -24.21 -9.10 16.27
C LEU A 310 -25.53 -9.89 16.28
N ASN A 311 -25.76 -10.63 17.37
CA ASN A 311 -27.05 -11.26 17.62
C ASN A 311 -27.62 -10.60 18.87
N GLN A 312 -28.83 -10.08 18.76
CA GLN A 312 -29.56 -9.46 19.84
C GLN A 312 -30.92 -10.14 19.97
N GLN A 313 -31.27 -10.53 21.15
CA GLN A 313 -32.54 -11.17 21.45
C GLN A 313 -33.27 -10.36 22.51
N THR A 314 -34.48 -9.97 22.22
CA THR A 314 -35.44 -9.38 23.18
C THR A 314 -36.52 -10.42 23.46
N THR A 315 -37.45 -10.09 24.37
CA THR A 315 -38.56 -11.00 24.70
C THR A 315 -39.38 -11.41 23.47
N ASN A 316 -39.52 -10.51 22.48
CA ASN A 316 -40.43 -10.70 21.34
C ASN A 316 -39.76 -10.67 19.98
N SER A 317 -38.45 -10.33 19.90
CA SER A 317 -37.75 -10.23 18.63
C SER A 317 -36.30 -10.72 18.73
N LYS A 318 -35.77 -11.17 17.57
CA LYS A 318 -34.39 -11.57 17.42
C LYS A 318 -33.79 -10.91 16.19
N THR A 319 -32.87 -9.98 16.43
CA THR A 319 -32.15 -9.26 15.40
C THR A 319 -30.76 -9.87 15.22
N LYS A 320 -30.41 -10.20 13.99
CA LYS A 320 -29.05 -10.67 13.61
C LYS A 320 -28.48 -9.77 12.54
N ILE A 321 -27.31 -9.24 12.79
CA ILE A 321 -26.49 -8.51 11.82
C ILE A 321 -25.26 -9.33 11.54
N ASN A 322 -25.06 -9.70 10.29
CA ASN A 322 -23.84 -10.36 9.83
C ASN A 322 -23.22 -9.53 8.71
N MET A 323 -22.03 -9.03 8.93
CA MET A 323 -21.23 -8.28 7.98
C MET A 323 -19.98 -9.07 7.65
N LYS A 324 -19.71 -9.28 6.37
CA LYS A 324 -18.56 -10.07 5.90
C LYS A 324 -17.93 -9.38 4.70
N TRP A 325 -16.61 -9.39 4.64
CA TRP A 325 -15.88 -9.02 3.43
C TRP A 325 -14.69 -9.94 3.21
N ASP A 326 -14.32 -10.10 1.96
CA ASP A 326 -13.23 -10.95 1.55
C ASP A 326 -12.45 -10.39 0.36
N ASN A 327 -11.16 -10.72 0.30
CA ASN A 327 -10.29 -10.55 -0.84
C ASN A 327 -9.76 -11.91 -1.29
N ILE A 328 -9.74 -12.14 -2.60
CA ILE A 328 -9.10 -13.30 -3.23
C ILE A 328 -8.21 -12.77 -4.36
N ILE A 329 -6.93 -13.16 -4.34
CA ILE A 329 -5.97 -12.82 -5.39
C ILE A 329 -5.26 -14.10 -5.78
N ALA A 330 -5.20 -14.37 -7.09
CA ALA A 330 -4.43 -15.48 -7.63
C ALA A 330 -3.67 -15.02 -8.85
N SER A 331 -2.43 -15.44 -9.01
CA SER A 331 -1.63 -15.09 -10.18
C SER A 331 -0.70 -16.20 -10.62
N LEU A 332 -0.47 -16.25 -11.93
CA LEU A 332 0.57 -17.02 -12.58
C LEU A 332 1.48 -16.04 -13.31
N ARG A 333 2.78 -16.13 -13.05
CA ARG A 333 3.78 -15.26 -13.66
C ARG A 333 4.90 -16.09 -14.24
N TRP A 334 5.19 -15.85 -15.51
CA TRP A 334 6.31 -16.46 -16.21
C TRP A 334 7.36 -15.40 -16.52
N ASN A 335 8.58 -15.63 -15.98
CA ASN A 335 9.76 -14.84 -16.30
C ASN A 335 10.60 -15.59 -17.34
N HIS A 336 10.99 -14.89 -18.40
CA HIS A 336 11.82 -15.44 -19.48
C HIS A 336 12.96 -14.49 -19.86
N ILE A 337 14.20 -15.00 -19.87
CA ILE A 337 15.37 -14.31 -20.39
C ILE A 337 15.47 -14.62 -21.90
N ILE A 338 15.06 -13.67 -22.74
CA ILE A 338 15.14 -13.80 -24.20
C ILE A 338 16.61 -13.83 -24.63
N ASN A 339 17.38 -12.87 -24.13
CA ASN A 339 18.85 -12.80 -24.29
C ASN A 339 19.47 -11.96 -23.16
N ASN A 340 20.79 -11.74 -23.17
CA ASN A 340 21.51 -11.03 -22.12
C ASN A 340 21.04 -9.59 -21.88
N LYS A 341 20.31 -8.96 -22.83
CA LYS A 341 19.77 -7.59 -22.73
C LYS A 341 18.28 -7.53 -22.53
N LEU A 342 17.54 -8.60 -22.84
CA LEU A 342 16.07 -8.63 -22.86
C LEU A 342 15.55 -9.63 -21.85
N PHE A 343 14.79 -9.10 -20.89
CA PHE A 343 14.05 -9.86 -19.90
C PHE A 343 12.55 -9.61 -20.08
N MET A 344 11.76 -10.67 -20.12
CA MET A 344 10.32 -10.64 -20.28
C MET A 344 9.60 -11.19 -19.06
N ASN A 345 8.48 -10.57 -18.73
CA ASN A 345 7.59 -11.00 -17.65
C ASN A 345 6.14 -11.02 -18.17
N ILE A 346 5.47 -12.16 -18.11
CA ILE A 346 4.04 -12.30 -18.45
C ILE A 346 3.31 -12.72 -17.18
N THR A 347 2.24 -12.00 -16.87
CA THR A 347 1.41 -12.26 -15.68
C THR A 347 -0.05 -12.38 -16.09
N ALA A 348 -0.68 -13.48 -15.70
CA ALA A 348 -2.13 -13.66 -15.71
C ALA A 348 -2.62 -13.71 -14.27
N ALA A 349 -3.66 -12.91 -13.94
CA ALA A 349 -4.11 -12.81 -12.57
C ALA A 349 -5.62 -12.62 -12.45
N PHE A 350 -6.10 -12.95 -11.27
CA PHE A 350 -7.46 -12.75 -10.80
C PHE A 350 -7.41 -11.98 -9.48
N SER A 351 -8.21 -10.92 -9.34
CA SER A 351 -8.39 -10.17 -8.10
C SER A 351 -9.87 -9.96 -7.83
N GLN A 352 -10.31 -10.23 -6.62
CA GLN A 352 -11.71 -10.05 -6.23
C GLN A 352 -11.79 -9.45 -4.84
N TYR A 353 -12.65 -8.45 -4.68
CA TYR A 353 -13.12 -7.93 -3.41
C TYR A 353 -14.64 -8.05 -3.34
N ARG A 354 -15.16 -8.53 -2.21
CA ARG A 354 -16.60 -8.63 -1.95
C ARG A 354 -16.93 -8.14 -0.55
N PHE A 355 -18.04 -7.47 -0.43
CA PHE A 355 -18.66 -7.07 0.81
C PHE A 355 -20.12 -7.55 0.85
N ASN A 356 -20.53 -8.10 1.99
CA ASN A 356 -21.89 -8.58 2.20
C ASN A 356 -22.34 -8.24 3.62
N THR A 357 -23.52 -7.63 3.75
CA THR A 357 -24.20 -7.44 5.04
C THR A 357 -25.58 -8.08 4.97
N LYS A 358 -25.90 -8.88 5.96
CA LYS A 358 -27.22 -9.49 6.15
C LYS A 358 -27.80 -9.04 7.48
N LEU A 359 -28.87 -8.27 7.44
CA LEU A 359 -29.72 -7.94 8.57
C LEU A 359 -30.91 -8.89 8.55
N THR A 360 -31.16 -9.61 9.63
CA THR A 360 -32.35 -10.45 9.78
C THR A 360 -33.05 -10.02 11.05
N ASP A 361 -34.33 -9.72 10.93
CA ASP A 361 -35.22 -9.48 12.07
C ASP A 361 -36.32 -10.51 12.06
N SER A 362 -36.55 -11.14 13.21
CA SER A 362 -37.58 -12.17 13.36
C SER A 362 -38.30 -12.02 14.69
N ASP A 363 -39.63 -12.01 14.65
CA ASP A 363 -40.47 -12.09 15.81
C ASP A 363 -41.23 -13.43 15.83
N SER A 364 -42.23 -13.58 16.72
CA SER A 364 -43.01 -14.81 16.84
C SER A 364 -43.88 -15.14 15.61
N THR A 365 -44.12 -14.15 14.73
CA THR A 365 -45.10 -14.23 13.63
C THR A 365 -44.47 -13.98 12.26
N SER A 366 -43.34 -13.28 12.18
CA SER A 366 -42.71 -12.86 10.91
C SER A 366 -41.20 -12.93 10.93
N GLN A 367 -40.63 -13.11 9.76
CA GLN A 367 -39.19 -13.01 9.53
C GLN A 367 -38.93 -12.13 8.33
N SER A 368 -38.12 -11.08 8.52
CA SER A 368 -37.63 -10.22 7.44
C SER A 368 -36.10 -10.30 7.34
N ALA A 369 -35.59 -10.15 6.13
CA ALA A 369 -34.15 -10.10 5.90
C ALA A 369 -33.83 -9.04 4.84
N ILE A 370 -32.83 -8.22 5.11
CA ILE A 370 -32.23 -7.30 4.14
C ILE A 370 -30.81 -7.78 3.90
N VAL A 371 -30.48 -8.00 2.64
CA VAL A 371 -29.12 -8.35 2.22
C VAL A 371 -28.58 -7.22 1.36
N TYR A 372 -27.44 -6.72 1.73
CA TYR A 372 -26.67 -5.76 0.96
C TYR A 372 -25.40 -6.46 0.45
N TYR A 373 -25.10 -6.28 -0.83
CA TYR A 373 -23.92 -6.86 -1.46
C TYR A 373 -23.23 -5.81 -2.35
N SER A 374 -21.88 -5.72 -2.29
CA SER A 374 -21.09 -4.95 -3.24
C SER A 374 -19.77 -5.67 -3.53
N GLY A 375 -19.13 -5.34 -4.65
CA GLY A 375 -17.85 -5.92 -4.97
C GLY A 375 -17.29 -5.53 -6.33
N ILE A 376 -16.02 -5.90 -6.52
CA ILE A 376 -15.29 -5.77 -7.78
C ILE A 376 -14.51 -7.06 -8.03
N THR A 377 -14.47 -7.48 -9.28
CA THR A 377 -13.74 -8.67 -9.73
C THR A 377 -12.99 -8.32 -11.00
N ASP A 378 -11.69 -8.62 -11.05
CA ASP A 378 -10.81 -8.35 -12.18
C ASP A 378 -10.15 -9.62 -12.70
N GLY A 379 -10.10 -9.71 -14.04
CA GLY A 379 -9.19 -10.58 -14.76
C GLY A 379 -8.09 -9.74 -15.41
N VAL A 380 -6.83 -10.01 -15.07
CA VAL A 380 -5.67 -9.21 -15.51
C VAL A 380 -4.75 -10.05 -16.38
N LEU A 381 -4.35 -9.49 -17.53
CA LEU A 381 -3.26 -10.01 -18.36
C LEU A 381 -2.26 -8.89 -18.60
N LYS A 382 -0.98 -9.13 -18.27
CA LYS A 382 0.07 -8.13 -18.33
C LYS A 382 1.33 -8.74 -18.93
N ALA A 383 2.02 -7.98 -19.80
CA ALA A 383 3.33 -8.31 -20.34
C ALA A 383 4.26 -7.11 -20.18
N ASP A 384 5.43 -7.33 -19.57
CA ASP A 384 6.46 -6.33 -19.35
C ASP A 384 7.78 -6.81 -19.94
N ILE A 385 8.53 -5.93 -20.56
CA ILE A 385 9.85 -6.22 -21.13
C ILE A 385 10.83 -5.17 -20.60
N ASP A 386 11.92 -5.67 -19.99
CA ASP A 386 13.10 -4.87 -19.62
C ASP A 386 14.15 -5.02 -20.71
N PHE A 387 14.54 -3.92 -21.33
CA PHE A 387 15.52 -3.88 -22.41
C PHE A 387 16.72 -3.00 -22.04
N ASN A 388 17.82 -3.63 -21.69
CA ASN A 388 19.09 -2.97 -21.41
C ASN A 388 19.84 -2.69 -22.71
N ILE A 389 19.50 -1.58 -23.41
CA ILE A 389 20.04 -1.21 -24.70
C ILE A 389 21.55 -0.98 -24.60
N SER A 390 21.94 -0.17 -23.62
CA SER A 390 23.32 0.21 -23.36
C SER A 390 23.51 0.53 -21.86
N PRO A 391 24.74 0.73 -21.37
CA PRO A 391 24.98 1.15 -19.97
C PRO A 391 24.31 2.46 -19.58
N LYS A 392 24.00 3.29 -20.59
CA LYS A 392 23.36 4.60 -20.41
C LYS A 392 21.85 4.57 -20.56
N ASN A 393 21.27 3.53 -21.21
CA ASN A 393 19.84 3.45 -21.54
C ASN A 393 19.26 2.11 -21.10
N ASN A 394 18.31 2.19 -20.17
CA ASN A 394 17.53 1.05 -19.71
C ASN A 394 16.06 1.34 -20.02
N MET A 395 15.57 0.74 -21.08
CA MET A 395 14.20 0.90 -21.55
C MET A 395 13.29 -0.19 -20.97
N LYS A 396 12.07 0.19 -20.61
CA LYS A 396 10.99 -0.74 -20.22
C LYS A 396 9.76 -0.42 -21.04
N PHE A 397 9.09 -1.44 -21.50
CA PHE A 397 7.82 -1.29 -22.19
C PHE A 397 6.91 -2.46 -21.90
N GLY A 398 5.62 -2.25 -22.01
CA GLY A 398 4.66 -3.29 -21.71
C GLY A 398 3.25 -2.93 -22.08
N ALA A 399 2.39 -3.93 -21.98
CA ALA A 399 0.95 -3.81 -22.20
C ALA A 399 0.17 -4.56 -21.12
N MET A 400 -1.04 -4.08 -20.87
CA MET A 400 -1.93 -4.63 -19.87
C MET A 400 -3.36 -4.58 -20.37
N TYR A 401 -4.11 -5.64 -20.07
CA TYR A 401 -5.55 -5.73 -20.28
C TYR A 401 -6.20 -6.14 -18.96
N ILE A 402 -7.25 -5.42 -18.55
CA ILE A 402 -8.05 -5.75 -17.38
C ILE A 402 -9.53 -5.83 -17.79
N LEU A 403 -10.15 -6.95 -17.45
CA LEU A 403 -11.59 -7.11 -17.50
C LEU A 403 -12.15 -6.87 -16.09
N HIS A 404 -12.85 -5.75 -15.92
CA HIS A 404 -13.49 -5.38 -14.67
C HIS A 404 -14.95 -5.82 -14.64
N ARG A 405 -15.37 -6.36 -13.50
CA ARG A 405 -16.78 -6.65 -13.21
C ARG A 405 -17.14 -6.01 -11.87
N PHE A 406 -17.92 -4.94 -11.93
CA PHE A 406 -18.41 -4.23 -10.75
C PHE A 406 -19.79 -4.71 -10.36
N MET A 407 -20.01 -4.79 -9.04
CA MET A 407 -21.32 -4.90 -8.43
C MET A 407 -21.43 -3.76 -7.40
N PRO A 408 -21.78 -2.55 -7.86
CA PRO A 408 -21.68 -1.37 -6.99
C PRO A 408 -22.66 -1.42 -5.83
N GLU A 409 -23.84 -1.98 -6.03
CA GLU A 409 -24.83 -2.14 -4.96
C GLU A 409 -25.89 -3.16 -5.39
N VAL A 410 -26.19 -4.13 -4.52
CA VAL A 410 -27.36 -5.00 -4.66
C VAL A 410 -28.05 -5.06 -3.30
N ILE A 411 -29.29 -4.59 -3.24
CA ILE A 411 -30.14 -4.71 -2.07
C ILE A 411 -31.23 -5.73 -2.37
N ALA A 412 -31.32 -6.76 -1.55
CA ALA A 412 -32.38 -7.75 -1.60
C ALA A 412 -33.12 -7.75 -0.25
N ALA A 413 -34.42 -7.53 -0.29
CA ALA A 413 -35.29 -7.64 0.88
C ALA A 413 -36.13 -8.92 0.78
N ARG A 414 -36.26 -9.67 1.88
CA ARG A 414 -37.09 -10.85 1.98
C ARG A 414 -37.98 -10.72 3.23
N GLY A 415 -39.29 -10.92 3.07
CA GLY A 415 -40.25 -10.98 4.15
C GLY A 415 -41.37 -11.93 3.78
N GLU A 416 -42.37 -12.13 4.67
CA GLU A 416 -43.49 -13.09 4.46
C GLU A 416 -44.32 -12.79 3.19
N HIS A 417 -44.23 -11.59 2.66
CA HIS A 417 -44.93 -11.15 1.44
C HIS A 417 -44.01 -10.93 0.22
N VAL A 418 -42.70 -11.29 0.33
CA VAL A 418 -41.73 -11.14 -0.75
C VAL A 418 -41.38 -12.52 -1.28
N THR A 419 -41.81 -12.83 -2.49
CA THR A 419 -41.55 -14.10 -3.16
C THR A 419 -40.08 -14.19 -3.66
N ASP A 420 -39.55 -15.37 -3.87
CA ASP A 420 -38.17 -15.60 -4.37
C ASP A 420 -37.90 -14.88 -5.73
N GLY A 421 -38.93 -14.43 -6.44
CA GLY A 421 -38.82 -13.64 -7.67
C GLY A 421 -38.55 -12.14 -7.46
N ASP A 422 -38.79 -11.61 -6.26
CA ASP A 422 -38.64 -10.17 -5.96
C ASP A 422 -37.21 -9.78 -5.53
N ILE A 423 -36.33 -10.76 -5.35
CA ILE A 423 -34.94 -10.58 -4.87
C ILE A 423 -34.01 -10.03 -5.95
N SER A 424 -34.45 -9.97 -7.20
CA SER A 424 -33.61 -9.54 -8.33
C SER A 424 -33.74 -8.04 -8.69
N LEU A 425 -34.31 -7.26 -7.82
CA LEU A 425 -34.49 -5.82 -8.06
C LEU A 425 -33.19 -5.06 -7.84
N TYR A 426 -32.61 -4.57 -8.85
CA TYR A 426 -31.57 -3.54 -8.93
C TYR A 426 -30.10 -3.99 -8.79
N ASN A 427 -29.52 -4.10 -9.83
CA ASN A 427 -28.24 -3.79 -10.47
C ASN A 427 -27.60 -4.99 -11.17
N LYS A 428 -27.65 -4.93 -12.50
CA LYS A 428 -26.85 -5.81 -13.35
C LYS A 428 -25.37 -5.49 -13.10
N PRO A 429 -24.49 -6.50 -13.10
CA PRO A 429 -23.04 -6.25 -13.05
C PRO A 429 -22.62 -5.30 -14.18
N ILE A 430 -21.82 -4.30 -13.86
CA ILE A 430 -21.21 -3.42 -14.85
C ILE A 430 -19.89 -4.06 -15.27
N VAL A 431 -19.77 -4.35 -16.57
CA VAL A 431 -18.55 -4.95 -17.13
C VAL A 431 -17.86 -3.91 -17.99
N ASN A 432 -16.58 -3.66 -17.71
CA ASN A 432 -15.76 -2.71 -18.43
C ASN A 432 -14.42 -3.33 -18.81
N ASN A 433 -13.85 -2.83 -19.91
CA ASN A 433 -12.53 -3.24 -20.36
C ASN A 433 -11.57 -2.06 -20.22
N GLU A 434 -10.42 -2.31 -19.56
CA GLU A 434 -9.30 -1.38 -19.53
C GLU A 434 -8.12 -1.96 -20.30
N ILE A 435 -7.52 -1.14 -21.16
CA ILE A 435 -6.31 -1.48 -21.92
C ILE A 435 -5.29 -0.40 -21.63
N ALA A 436 -4.05 -0.79 -21.40
CA ALA A 436 -2.95 0.16 -21.27
C ALA A 436 -1.68 -0.36 -21.92
N ALA A 437 -0.90 0.56 -22.46
CA ALA A 437 0.45 0.31 -22.93
C ALA A 437 1.38 1.41 -22.45
N TYR A 438 2.63 1.08 -22.19
CA TYR A 438 3.62 2.05 -21.73
C TYR A 438 5.00 1.80 -22.33
N ILE A 439 5.76 2.88 -22.39
CA ILE A 439 7.20 2.88 -22.66
C ILE A 439 7.86 3.84 -21.67
N GLU A 440 8.97 3.45 -21.09
CA GLU A 440 9.80 4.30 -20.24
C GLU A 440 11.27 4.02 -20.49
N ASP A 441 12.11 5.07 -20.43
CA ASP A 441 13.55 4.94 -20.56
C ASP A 441 14.28 5.69 -19.45
N ASN A 442 15.22 5.00 -18.80
CA ASN A 442 16.17 5.57 -17.85
C ASN A 442 17.45 5.91 -18.60
N VAL A 443 17.66 7.20 -18.86
CA VAL A 443 18.79 7.71 -19.63
C VAL A 443 19.81 8.35 -18.71
N THR A 444 21.05 7.87 -18.76
CA THR A 444 22.22 8.52 -18.13
C THR A 444 22.89 9.41 -19.17
N LEU A 445 22.56 10.71 -19.17
CA LEU A 445 23.15 11.67 -20.12
C LEU A 445 24.64 11.87 -19.84
N ASN A 446 24.97 12.07 -18.57
CA ASN A 446 26.36 12.16 -18.08
C ASN A 446 26.44 11.79 -16.59
N HIS A 447 27.59 11.93 -15.94
CA HIS A 447 27.78 11.56 -14.53
C HIS A 447 26.85 12.31 -13.57
N TRP A 448 26.52 13.57 -13.86
CA TRP A 448 25.71 14.41 -12.99
C TRP A 448 24.22 14.42 -13.34
N LEU A 449 23.80 14.10 -14.58
CA LEU A 449 22.41 14.18 -15.04
C LEU A 449 21.86 12.83 -15.51
N LYS A 450 20.81 12.38 -14.85
CA LYS A 450 19.98 11.22 -15.26
C LYS A 450 18.53 11.64 -15.44
N LEU A 451 17.88 11.08 -16.45
CA LEU A 451 16.48 11.30 -16.76
C LEU A 451 15.73 9.94 -16.76
N ASN A 452 14.49 9.95 -16.33
CA ASN A 452 13.52 8.90 -16.60
C ASN A 452 12.34 9.55 -17.31
N GLY A 453 12.19 9.25 -18.58
CA GLY A 453 11.07 9.70 -19.41
C GLY A 453 10.15 8.53 -19.70
N GLY A 454 8.84 8.71 -19.56
CA GLY A 454 7.88 7.67 -19.84
C GLY A 454 6.57 8.20 -20.42
N LEU A 455 5.92 7.36 -21.19
CA LEU A 455 4.62 7.62 -21.79
C LEU A 455 3.73 6.40 -21.57
N ARG A 456 2.55 6.62 -20.99
CA ARG A 456 1.52 5.58 -20.85
C ARG A 456 0.29 6.01 -21.63
N TYR A 457 -0.22 5.13 -22.43
CA TYR A 457 -1.56 5.22 -23.03
C TYR A 457 -2.48 4.30 -22.26
N SER A 458 -3.67 4.78 -21.89
CA SER A 458 -4.71 3.93 -21.32
C SER A 458 -6.06 4.24 -21.97
N ALA A 459 -6.91 3.23 -22.06
CA ALA A 459 -8.24 3.32 -22.62
C ALA A 459 -9.23 2.51 -21.78
N PHE A 460 -10.44 3.04 -21.62
CA PHE A 460 -11.50 2.44 -20.81
C PHE A 460 -12.81 2.50 -21.59
N ALA A 461 -13.38 1.34 -21.86
CA ALA A 461 -14.63 1.21 -22.60
C ALA A 461 -15.81 1.10 -21.65
N VAL A 462 -16.78 2.00 -21.81
CA VAL A 462 -18.08 1.97 -21.13
C VAL A 462 -19.20 1.90 -22.18
N PRO A 463 -20.42 1.50 -21.84
CA PRO A 463 -21.53 1.58 -22.78
C PRO A 463 -21.62 3.00 -23.36
N ASN A 464 -21.76 3.11 -24.68
CA ASN A 464 -21.92 4.35 -25.44
C ASN A 464 -20.75 5.36 -25.37
N LYS A 465 -19.65 5.08 -24.65
CA LYS A 465 -18.51 6.00 -24.55
C LYS A 465 -17.18 5.27 -24.43
N PHE A 466 -16.16 5.88 -25.01
CA PHE A 466 -14.80 5.39 -24.93
C PHE A 466 -13.90 6.48 -24.37
N TYR A 467 -13.30 6.22 -23.22
CA TYR A 467 -12.33 7.11 -22.61
C TYR A 467 -10.92 6.67 -22.95
N HIS A 468 -10.05 7.61 -23.21
CA HIS A 468 -8.63 7.36 -23.41
C HIS A 468 -7.78 8.49 -22.82
N SER A 469 -6.53 8.19 -22.49
CA SER A 469 -5.62 9.14 -21.88
C SER A 469 -4.18 8.83 -22.30
N LEU A 470 -3.45 9.87 -22.71
CA LEU A 470 -2.01 9.81 -22.93
C LEU A 470 -1.33 10.49 -21.74
N GLN A 471 -0.51 9.75 -21.00
CA GLN A 471 -0.02 10.11 -19.68
C GLN A 471 1.52 10.24 -19.69
N PRO A 472 2.06 11.43 -20.03
CA PRO A 472 3.49 11.68 -19.93
C PRO A 472 3.97 11.72 -18.48
N ARG A 473 5.17 11.21 -18.25
CA ARG A 473 5.87 11.22 -16.97
C ARG A 473 7.34 11.53 -17.17
N LEU A 474 7.87 12.33 -16.28
CA LEU A 474 9.27 12.74 -16.33
C LEU A 474 9.82 12.81 -14.90
N SER A 475 10.97 12.21 -14.70
CA SER A 475 11.78 12.41 -13.51
C SER A 475 13.20 12.77 -13.96
N ALA A 476 13.78 13.77 -13.33
CA ALA A 476 15.15 14.20 -13.59
C ALA A 476 15.93 14.25 -12.28
N ARG A 477 17.19 13.83 -12.31
CA ARG A 477 18.10 13.91 -11.18
C ARG A 477 19.39 14.60 -11.63
N ALA A 478 19.73 15.71 -10.95
CA ALA A 478 21.00 16.40 -11.07
C ALA A 478 21.84 16.15 -9.81
N LEU A 479 23.03 15.53 -9.93
CA LEU A 479 24.02 15.45 -8.87
C LEU A 479 24.75 16.79 -8.80
N ILE A 480 24.72 17.42 -7.63
CA ILE A 480 25.50 18.61 -7.35
C ILE A 480 26.89 18.21 -6.82
N THR A 481 26.89 17.19 -5.98
CA THR A 481 28.07 16.44 -5.51
C THR A 481 27.72 14.95 -5.44
N ASP A 482 28.67 14.06 -5.16
CA ASP A 482 28.40 12.62 -4.99
C ASP A 482 27.37 12.33 -3.90
N ASN A 483 27.20 13.24 -2.95
CA ASN A 483 26.32 13.10 -1.78
C ASN A 483 25.12 14.03 -1.81
N ILE A 484 24.99 14.93 -2.80
CA ILE A 484 23.89 15.88 -2.91
C ILE A 484 23.28 15.79 -4.29
N SER A 485 21.96 15.64 -4.36
CA SER A 485 21.21 15.73 -5.62
C SER A 485 19.97 16.58 -5.49
N VAL A 486 19.58 17.18 -6.62
CA VAL A 486 18.30 17.83 -6.82
C VAL A 486 17.50 17.00 -7.82
N LYS A 487 16.22 16.78 -7.53
CA LYS A 487 15.31 16.01 -8.38
C LYS A 487 14.07 16.79 -8.71
N LEU A 488 13.60 16.61 -9.92
CA LEU A 488 12.32 17.13 -10.42
C LEU A 488 11.49 15.96 -10.91
N GLY A 489 10.19 15.96 -10.61
CA GLY A 489 9.23 14.99 -11.09
C GLY A 489 7.99 15.67 -11.64
N TYR A 490 7.49 15.20 -12.79
CA TYR A 490 6.22 15.57 -13.36
C TYR A 490 5.45 14.31 -13.74
N SER A 491 4.14 14.29 -13.48
CA SER A 491 3.27 13.22 -13.92
C SER A 491 1.88 13.74 -14.26
N TYR A 492 1.34 13.23 -15.36
CA TYR A 492 -0.07 13.29 -15.68
C TYR A 492 -0.66 11.89 -15.53
N MET A 493 -1.78 11.76 -14.83
CA MET A 493 -2.38 10.48 -14.46
C MET A 493 -3.88 10.49 -14.68
N SER A 494 -4.47 9.34 -15.02
CA SER A 494 -5.90 9.14 -15.17
C SER A 494 -6.34 7.89 -14.42
N GLN A 495 -7.53 7.94 -13.81
CA GLN A 495 -8.13 6.86 -13.01
C GLN A 495 -9.57 6.64 -13.47
N TYR A 496 -9.92 5.37 -13.70
CA TYR A 496 -11.25 4.97 -14.20
C TYR A 496 -12.12 4.31 -13.14
N ILE A 497 -11.56 4.01 -11.97
CA ILE A 497 -12.23 3.31 -10.88
C ILE A 497 -12.19 4.21 -9.63
N HIS A 498 -13.32 4.36 -8.95
CA HIS A 498 -13.49 5.28 -7.83
C HIS A 498 -14.03 4.56 -6.61
N LEU A 499 -13.68 5.04 -5.42
CA LEU A 499 -14.27 4.59 -4.16
C LEU A 499 -15.16 5.69 -3.58
N LEU A 500 -16.43 5.43 -3.51
CA LEU A 500 -17.38 6.33 -2.86
C LEU A 500 -17.35 6.08 -1.35
N THR A 501 -16.81 7.04 -0.60
CA THR A 501 -16.72 6.97 0.85
C THR A 501 -17.73 7.88 1.51
N ASN A 502 -18.61 7.32 2.34
CA ASN A 502 -19.63 8.10 3.06
C ASN A 502 -19.11 8.66 4.39
N SER A 503 -18.15 7.98 5.00
CA SER A 503 -17.58 8.35 6.31
C SER A 503 -16.08 8.60 6.22
N ALA A 504 -15.51 9.25 7.25
CA ALA A 504 -14.06 9.37 7.39
C ALA A 504 -13.36 8.03 7.72
N LEU A 505 -14.12 6.96 7.90
CA LEU A 505 -13.65 5.69 8.46
C LEU A 505 -13.18 4.70 7.40
N ASN A 506 -13.41 4.95 6.10
CA ASN A 506 -13.18 3.95 5.04
C ASN A 506 -13.75 2.59 5.43
N MET A 507 -15.05 2.56 5.59
CA MET A 507 -15.76 1.36 5.99
C MET A 507 -15.70 0.31 4.87
N PRO A 508 -15.73 -0.98 5.18
CA PRO A 508 -15.76 -2.01 4.15
C PRO A 508 -16.99 -1.93 3.22
N ASN A 509 -18.01 -1.20 3.59
CA ASN A 509 -19.20 -0.92 2.78
C ASN A 509 -19.02 0.25 1.79
N ASP A 510 -17.88 0.93 1.75
CA ASP A 510 -17.58 1.92 0.72
C ASP A 510 -17.62 1.25 -0.66
N LEU A 511 -18.18 1.96 -1.66
CA LEU A 511 -18.50 1.40 -2.97
C LEU A 511 -17.40 1.61 -4.00
N TRP A 512 -16.90 0.54 -4.58
CA TRP A 512 -16.09 0.60 -5.80
C TRP A 512 -17.00 0.74 -7.02
N VAL A 513 -16.83 1.84 -7.75
CA VAL A 513 -17.64 2.18 -8.93
C VAL A 513 -16.73 2.54 -10.11
N PRO A 514 -17.12 2.21 -11.36
CA PRO A 514 -16.38 2.62 -12.54
C PRO A 514 -16.72 4.04 -12.98
N SER A 515 -15.90 4.63 -13.82
CA SER A 515 -16.34 5.70 -14.73
C SER A 515 -17.46 5.18 -15.62
N THR A 516 -18.42 6.05 -15.92
CA THR A 516 -19.58 5.73 -16.75
C THR A 516 -19.74 6.78 -17.84
N GLU A 517 -20.80 6.74 -18.60
CA GLU A 517 -21.14 7.80 -19.56
C GLU A 517 -21.25 9.17 -18.88
N ASN A 518 -21.83 9.21 -17.67
CA ASN A 518 -22.08 10.42 -16.91
C ASN A 518 -20.94 10.80 -15.94
N ILE A 519 -20.18 9.82 -15.46
CA ILE A 519 -19.08 10.00 -14.50
C ILE A 519 -17.77 9.86 -15.25
N ALA A 520 -17.14 10.98 -15.56
CA ALA A 520 -15.88 11.01 -16.29
C ALA A 520 -14.70 10.53 -15.42
N PRO A 521 -13.64 9.97 -16.03
CA PRO A 521 -12.42 9.60 -15.31
C PRO A 521 -11.81 10.77 -14.56
N GLN A 522 -11.31 10.50 -13.36
CA GLN A 522 -10.51 11.47 -12.62
C GLN A 522 -9.14 11.63 -13.26
N LYS A 523 -8.61 12.85 -13.23
CA LYS A 523 -7.31 13.21 -13.81
C LYS A 523 -6.50 14.07 -12.84
N THR A 524 -5.19 13.93 -12.92
CA THR A 524 -4.29 14.65 -12.03
C THR A 524 -3.02 15.05 -12.75
N HIS A 525 -2.61 16.32 -12.56
CA HIS A 525 -1.26 16.78 -12.84
C HIS A 525 -0.52 16.97 -11.52
N GLN A 526 0.69 16.46 -11.41
CA GLN A 526 1.54 16.65 -10.25
C GLN A 526 2.95 17.05 -10.67
N VAL A 527 3.48 18.07 -10.00
CA VAL A 527 4.89 18.47 -10.06
C VAL A 527 5.47 18.33 -8.66
N ALA A 528 6.70 17.83 -8.58
CA ALA A 528 7.44 17.76 -7.33
C ALA A 528 8.91 18.12 -7.57
N LEU A 529 9.49 18.87 -6.64
CA LEU A 529 10.90 19.27 -6.61
C LEU A 529 11.48 18.90 -5.25
N GLY A 530 12.69 18.35 -5.21
CA GLY A 530 13.32 17.99 -3.93
C GLY A 530 14.83 18.00 -3.98
N ALA A 531 15.43 18.19 -2.81
CA ALA A 531 16.85 18.05 -2.56
C ALA A 531 17.12 16.90 -1.62
N PHE A 532 18.16 16.14 -1.91
CA PHE A 532 18.55 14.92 -1.19
C PHE A 532 20.03 15.02 -0.82
N TYR A 533 20.34 14.69 0.42
CA TYR A 533 21.71 14.71 0.93
C TYR A 533 21.98 13.44 1.74
N ASN A 534 23.05 12.75 1.41
CA ASN A 534 23.56 11.62 2.18
C ASN A 534 24.79 12.07 2.98
N LEU A 535 24.70 12.05 4.29
CA LEU A 535 25.78 12.39 5.20
C LEU A 535 26.54 11.13 5.61
N LEU A 536 27.81 11.01 5.18
CA LEU A 536 28.75 9.96 5.55
C LEU A 536 28.23 8.53 5.30
N ASN A 537 27.30 8.32 4.37
CA ASN A 537 26.61 7.04 4.14
C ASN A 537 25.87 6.50 5.39
N ILE A 538 25.51 7.40 6.33
CA ILE A 538 24.85 7.06 7.61
C ILE A 538 23.47 7.67 7.70
N LEU A 539 23.33 8.95 7.32
CA LEU A 539 22.09 9.72 7.41
C LEU A 539 21.65 10.21 6.02
N ASP A 540 20.42 9.92 5.68
CA ASP A 540 19.76 10.42 4.48
C ASP A 540 18.82 11.56 4.87
N PHE A 541 19.00 12.73 4.26
CA PHE A 541 18.14 13.89 4.39
C PHE A 541 17.40 14.13 3.08
N SER A 542 16.12 14.43 3.17
CA SER A 542 15.37 14.90 2.02
C SER A 542 14.42 16.05 2.39
N ILE A 543 14.29 16.99 1.47
CA ILE A 543 13.25 18.02 1.45
C ILE A 543 12.56 17.94 0.10
N GLU A 544 11.24 17.82 0.10
CA GLU A 544 10.43 17.71 -1.11
C GLU A 544 9.26 18.71 -1.03
N GLY A 545 9.04 19.48 -2.11
CA GLY A 545 7.84 20.28 -2.31
C GLY A 545 7.02 19.73 -3.45
N TYR A 546 5.68 19.78 -3.37
CA TYR A 546 4.80 19.31 -4.43
C TYR A 546 3.59 20.24 -4.62
N TYR A 547 3.09 20.23 -5.86
CA TYR A 547 1.80 20.81 -6.24
C TYR A 547 1.03 19.82 -7.13
N LYS A 548 -0.24 19.62 -6.81
CA LYS A 548 -1.14 18.64 -7.47
C LYS A 548 -2.46 19.33 -7.80
N THR A 549 -2.96 19.16 -9.04
CA THR A 549 -4.32 19.49 -9.44
C THR A 549 -5.10 18.22 -9.73
N MET A 550 -6.38 18.24 -9.46
CA MET A 550 -7.29 17.11 -9.64
C MET A 550 -8.55 17.58 -10.37
N ASP A 551 -8.91 16.89 -11.43
CA ASP A 551 -10.12 17.13 -12.21
C ASP A 551 -11.07 15.95 -12.12
N ASN A 552 -12.39 16.23 -12.19
CA ASN A 552 -13.45 15.25 -12.08
C ASN A 552 -13.43 14.43 -10.79
N THR A 553 -12.96 15.02 -9.68
CA THR A 553 -13.07 14.37 -8.37
C THR A 553 -14.56 14.18 -8.05
N ILE A 554 -14.92 13.03 -7.48
CA ILE A 554 -16.30 12.73 -7.13
C ILE A 554 -16.52 12.77 -5.62
N GLU A 555 -17.64 13.34 -5.20
CA GLU A 555 -18.13 13.30 -3.82
C GLU A 555 -19.64 13.16 -3.78
N TYR A 556 -20.16 12.62 -2.67
CA TYR A 556 -21.62 12.63 -2.44
C TYR A 556 -22.17 14.04 -2.37
N LYS A 557 -23.33 14.24 -2.97
CA LYS A 557 -24.14 15.48 -2.86
C LYS A 557 -24.40 15.82 -1.39
N ASP A 558 -24.65 17.10 -1.12
CA ASP A 558 -25.08 17.51 0.21
C ASP A 558 -26.41 16.84 0.58
N GLY A 559 -26.47 16.20 1.75
CA GLY A 559 -27.64 15.43 2.20
C GLY A 559 -27.82 14.04 1.59
N ALA A 560 -27.02 13.63 0.61
CA ALA A 560 -27.08 12.28 0.06
C ALA A 560 -26.57 11.24 1.06
N SER A 561 -27.28 10.14 1.18
CA SER A 561 -26.94 9.00 2.03
C SER A 561 -26.65 7.76 1.20
N PHE A 562 -25.71 6.96 1.66
CA PHE A 562 -25.45 5.62 1.14
C PHE A 562 -26.68 4.70 1.22
N PHE A 563 -27.43 4.78 2.31
CA PHE A 563 -28.61 3.94 2.59
C PHE A 563 -29.92 4.43 1.93
N GLY A 564 -29.87 5.03 0.76
CA GLY A 564 -31.09 5.43 0.03
C GLY A 564 -31.55 4.33 -0.93
N VAL A 565 -32.75 3.82 -0.76
CA VAL A 565 -33.27 2.59 -1.39
C VAL A 565 -33.67 2.75 -2.87
N SER A 566 -33.65 3.94 -3.48
CA SER A 566 -34.38 4.13 -4.74
C SER A 566 -33.66 4.84 -5.88
N THR A 567 -32.37 5.20 -5.73
CA THR A 567 -31.64 5.93 -6.79
C THR A 567 -30.34 5.26 -7.16
N ASP A 568 -30.00 5.28 -8.46
CA ASP A 568 -28.69 4.88 -8.95
C ASP A 568 -27.59 5.66 -8.19
N TRP A 569 -26.48 5.02 -7.90
CA TRP A 569 -25.35 5.65 -7.21
C TRP A 569 -24.83 6.90 -7.96
N GLN A 570 -24.96 6.93 -9.30
CA GLN A 570 -24.56 8.08 -10.12
C GLN A 570 -25.35 9.35 -9.78
N ASP A 571 -26.61 9.21 -9.38
CA ASP A 571 -27.46 10.33 -9.01
C ASP A 571 -27.12 10.91 -7.63
N LYS A 572 -26.37 10.16 -6.82
CA LYS A 572 -25.97 10.56 -5.46
C LYS A 572 -24.67 11.36 -5.42
N VAL A 573 -23.94 11.46 -6.53
CA VAL A 573 -22.60 12.08 -6.56
C VAL A 573 -22.54 13.26 -7.52
N ASN A 574 -21.60 14.15 -7.26
CA ASN A 574 -21.23 15.27 -8.12
C ASN A 574 -19.74 15.19 -8.50
N MET A 575 -19.39 15.78 -9.66
CA MET A 575 -18.03 15.92 -10.13
C MET A 575 -17.53 17.34 -9.94
N GLY A 576 -16.33 17.46 -9.40
CA GLY A 576 -15.67 18.74 -9.14
C GLY A 576 -14.17 18.71 -9.45
N MET A 577 -13.48 19.68 -8.88
CA MET A 577 -12.03 19.82 -8.97
C MET A 577 -11.39 19.89 -7.58
N GLY A 578 -10.08 19.70 -7.52
CA GLY A 578 -9.32 19.86 -6.30
C GLY A 578 -7.89 20.27 -6.56
N TRP A 579 -7.21 20.71 -5.53
CA TRP A 579 -5.78 20.95 -5.53
C TRP A 579 -5.16 20.65 -4.19
N ALA A 580 -3.90 20.25 -4.20
CA ALA A 580 -3.13 19.98 -3.00
C ALA A 580 -1.68 20.43 -3.19
N TYR A 581 -1.07 20.91 -2.11
CA TYR A 581 0.34 21.28 -2.09
C TYR A 581 0.92 21.09 -0.69
N GLY A 582 2.23 20.90 -0.63
CA GLY A 582 2.90 20.70 0.65
C GLY A 582 4.41 20.62 0.55
N ILE A 583 5.02 20.57 1.75
CA ILE A 583 6.46 20.36 1.95
C ILE A 583 6.64 19.17 2.88
N GLU A 584 7.55 18.29 2.51
CA GLU A 584 7.90 17.06 3.23
C GLU A 584 9.38 17.11 3.60
N LEU A 585 9.70 16.89 4.86
CA LEU A 585 11.07 16.75 5.37
C LEU A 585 11.25 15.34 5.91
N MET A 586 12.38 14.71 5.63
CA MET A 586 12.75 13.40 6.17
C MET A 586 14.22 13.36 6.53
N VAL A 587 14.50 12.79 7.69
CA VAL A 587 15.84 12.36 8.11
C VAL A 587 15.76 10.89 8.42
N GLN A 588 16.53 10.05 7.74
CA GLN A 588 16.51 8.60 7.90
C GLN A 588 17.91 8.06 8.21
N LYS A 589 17.96 7.09 9.12
CA LYS A 589 19.16 6.34 9.47
C LYS A 589 18.88 4.84 9.33
N ASN A 590 19.58 4.18 8.40
CA ASN A 590 19.35 2.78 8.07
C ASN A 590 20.43 1.84 8.64
N VAL A 591 21.51 2.38 9.20
CA VAL A 591 22.70 1.62 9.59
C VAL A 591 23.05 1.79 11.07
N GLY A 592 23.70 0.77 11.65
CA GLY A 592 24.17 0.75 13.02
C GLY A 592 23.14 0.27 14.02
N LYS A 593 23.43 0.42 15.33
CA LYS A 593 22.56 -0.05 16.41
C LYS A 593 21.29 0.79 16.57
N LEU A 594 21.37 2.07 16.24
CA LEU A 594 20.25 3.02 16.25
C LEU A 594 19.80 3.26 14.82
N THR A 595 18.57 2.91 14.48
CA THR A 595 17.96 3.10 13.16
C THR A 595 16.58 3.75 13.31
N GLY A 596 16.06 4.30 12.22
CA GLY A 596 14.74 4.94 12.22
C GLY A 596 14.68 6.18 11.36
N TRP A 597 13.63 6.98 11.54
CA TRP A 597 13.43 8.22 10.78
C TRP A 597 12.64 9.25 11.57
N ILE A 598 12.82 10.50 11.16
CA ILE A 598 12.03 11.66 11.56
C ILE A 598 11.43 12.24 10.30
N GLY A 599 10.12 12.39 10.28
CA GLY A 599 9.37 12.97 9.18
C GLY A 599 8.52 14.16 9.63
N TYR A 600 8.48 15.21 8.81
CA TYR A 600 7.54 16.31 8.96
C TYR A 600 6.86 16.60 7.64
N THR A 601 5.55 16.85 7.70
CA THR A 601 4.76 17.26 6.54
C THR A 601 3.94 18.48 6.89
N TRP A 602 4.05 19.51 6.05
CA TRP A 602 3.10 20.60 5.98
C TRP A 602 2.32 20.50 4.68
N ALA A 603 0.98 20.47 4.74
CA ALA A 603 0.16 20.24 3.56
C ALA A 603 -1.16 21.00 3.61
N LYS A 604 -1.73 21.25 2.42
CA LYS A 604 -3.08 21.77 2.23
C LYS A 604 -3.75 21.04 1.07
N SER A 605 -5.02 20.62 1.27
CA SER A 605 -5.83 19.96 0.25
C SER A 605 -7.22 20.56 0.24
N MET A 606 -7.68 20.99 -0.94
CA MET A 606 -8.96 21.68 -1.15
C MET A 606 -9.77 20.98 -2.24
N ARG A 607 -11.09 21.14 -2.17
CA ARG A 607 -12.06 20.68 -3.17
C ARG A 607 -12.99 21.83 -3.56
N LYS A 608 -13.50 21.81 -4.80
CA LYS A 608 -14.47 22.75 -5.31
C LYS A 608 -15.42 22.08 -6.29
N PHE A 609 -16.71 22.27 -6.11
CA PHE A 609 -17.77 21.73 -6.96
C PHE A 609 -18.68 22.89 -7.33
N ASP A 610 -18.43 23.53 -8.45
CA ASP A 610 -19.11 24.76 -8.91
C ASP A 610 -19.75 24.61 -10.30
N ARG A 611 -19.78 23.39 -10.86
CA ARG A 611 -20.48 23.15 -12.12
C ARG A 611 -21.99 23.24 -11.89
N TYR A 612 -22.67 23.90 -12.81
CA TYR A 612 -24.13 24.07 -12.75
C TYR A 612 -24.86 22.72 -12.56
N GLY A 613 -25.71 22.63 -11.53
CA GLY A 613 -26.43 21.42 -11.14
C GLY A 613 -25.57 20.32 -10.47
N GLN A 614 -24.28 20.60 -10.22
CA GLN A 614 -23.36 19.71 -9.53
C GLN A 614 -22.64 20.42 -8.37
N GLU A 615 -23.25 21.47 -7.84
CA GLU A 615 -22.68 22.24 -6.74
C GLU A 615 -22.69 21.43 -5.45
N ILE A 616 -21.59 21.52 -4.71
CA ILE A 616 -21.45 21.13 -3.31
C ILE A 616 -20.93 22.35 -2.56
N ASN A 617 -21.40 22.58 -1.36
CA ASN A 617 -20.99 23.72 -0.55
C ASN A 617 -21.29 25.06 -1.27
N PHE A 618 -22.41 25.15 -1.98
CA PHE A 618 -22.81 26.35 -2.76
C PHE A 618 -21.77 26.78 -3.80
N GLY A 619 -20.99 25.84 -4.34
CA GLY A 619 -19.91 26.13 -5.29
C GLY A 619 -18.64 26.73 -4.67
N ASN A 620 -18.61 26.95 -3.37
CA ASN A 620 -17.43 27.50 -2.68
C ASN A 620 -16.38 26.43 -2.39
N PRO A 621 -15.09 26.76 -2.45
CA PRO A 621 -14.03 25.84 -2.06
C PRO A 621 -14.12 25.44 -0.58
N PHE A 622 -13.83 24.17 -0.29
CA PHE A 622 -13.77 23.66 1.08
C PHE A 622 -12.57 22.73 1.29
N PRO A 623 -12.06 22.56 2.51
CA PRO A 623 -10.98 21.62 2.79
C PRO A 623 -11.41 20.17 2.49
N ALA A 624 -10.51 19.37 1.93
CA ALA A 624 -10.74 17.93 1.85
C ALA A 624 -10.86 17.34 3.26
N LYS A 625 -11.68 16.30 3.42
CA LYS A 625 -11.95 15.63 4.70
C LYS A 625 -10.69 15.16 5.45
N PHE A 626 -9.66 14.79 4.72
CA PHE A 626 -8.37 14.35 5.25
C PHE A 626 -7.31 15.48 5.24
N ASP A 627 -7.69 16.73 4.99
CA ASP A 627 -6.76 17.86 5.04
C ASP A 627 -6.23 18.05 6.46
N ARG A 628 -4.92 17.87 6.62
CA ARG A 628 -4.17 18.11 7.86
C ARG A 628 -3.03 19.06 7.58
N ARG A 629 -2.86 20.03 8.43
CA ARG A 629 -1.88 21.11 8.23
C ARG A 629 -0.48 20.70 8.60
N HIS A 630 -0.32 20.04 9.74
CA HIS A 630 0.96 19.61 10.30
C HIS A 630 0.91 18.13 10.68
N ASP A 631 1.92 17.38 10.33
CA ASP A 631 2.08 15.95 10.64
C ASP A 631 3.57 15.69 10.95
N ILE A 632 3.88 15.28 12.19
CA ILE A 632 5.23 14.97 12.67
C ILE A 632 5.26 13.50 13.07
N LYS A 633 6.29 12.78 12.67
CA LYS A 633 6.48 11.36 12.96
C LYS A 633 7.93 11.08 13.30
N ILE A 634 8.14 10.41 14.42
CA ILE A 634 9.45 9.98 14.88
C ILE A 634 9.37 8.48 15.14
N THR A 635 10.20 7.71 14.49
CA THR A 635 10.29 6.27 14.69
C THR A 635 11.73 5.91 14.90
N VAL A 636 12.02 5.20 15.99
CA VAL A 636 13.36 4.82 16.41
C VAL A 636 13.36 3.37 16.86
N ALA A 637 14.35 2.61 16.39
CA ALA A 637 14.68 1.27 16.88
C ALA A 637 16.13 1.25 17.35
N TYR A 638 16.37 0.69 18.55
CA TYR A 638 17.68 0.60 19.15
C TYR A 638 18.01 -0.83 19.54
N LYS A 639 18.98 -1.43 18.87
CA LYS A 639 19.53 -2.75 19.20
C LYS A 639 20.56 -2.64 20.31
N ALA A 640 20.10 -2.74 21.56
CA ALA A 640 20.98 -2.64 22.72
C ALA A 640 21.97 -3.79 22.78
N SER A 641 21.53 -5.02 22.43
CA SER A 641 22.34 -6.23 22.37
C SER A 641 21.76 -7.25 21.40
N GLU A 642 22.41 -8.40 21.22
CA GLU A 642 21.85 -9.55 20.50
C GLU A 642 20.56 -10.10 21.15
N LYS A 643 20.30 -9.74 22.40
CA LYS A 643 19.17 -10.27 23.18
C LYS A 643 18.06 -9.27 23.36
N ILE A 644 18.30 -7.96 23.22
CA ILE A 644 17.35 -6.92 23.58
C ILE A 644 17.34 -5.82 22.50
N ASP A 645 16.15 -5.56 21.97
CA ASP A 645 15.87 -4.46 21.05
C ASP A 645 14.77 -3.57 21.66
N PHE A 646 14.93 -2.26 21.55
CA PHE A 646 13.92 -1.26 21.93
C PHE A 646 13.36 -0.60 20.68
N ALA A 647 12.09 -0.22 20.74
CA ALA A 647 11.45 0.56 19.69
C ALA A 647 10.55 1.64 20.29
N ALA A 648 10.49 2.79 19.61
CA ALA A 648 9.59 3.87 19.96
C ALA A 648 9.04 4.52 18.69
N SER A 649 7.77 4.89 18.72
CA SER A 649 7.14 5.68 17.67
C SER A 649 6.31 6.79 18.29
N TRP A 650 6.63 8.03 17.98
CA TRP A 650 5.83 9.19 18.37
C TRP A 650 5.25 9.88 17.14
N LEU A 651 4.00 10.29 17.26
CA LEU A 651 3.32 10.97 16.19
C LEU A 651 2.52 12.13 16.76
N PHE A 652 2.50 13.21 15.95
CA PHE A 652 1.63 14.36 16.14
C PHE A 652 1.01 14.73 14.81
N ALA A 653 -0.30 14.96 14.76
CA ALA A 653 -0.99 15.47 13.59
C ALA A 653 -2.04 16.50 14.00
N SER A 654 -2.07 17.65 13.33
CA SER A 654 -3.17 18.61 13.47
C SER A 654 -4.49 17.95 13.04
N GLY A 655 -5.61 18.42 13.59
CA GLY A 655 -6.93 17.86 13.31
C GLY A 655 -7.28 17.90 11.82
N ASN A 656 -7.89 16.84 11.31
CA ASN A 656 -8.48 16.82 9.98
C ASN A 656 -9.80 17.60 9.94
N ALA A 657 -10.24 17.95 8.74
CA ALA A 657 -11.50 18.64 8.54
C ALA A 657 -12.69 17.66 8.65
N THR A 658 -13.79 18.11 9.22
CA THR A 658 -15.04 17.36 9.33
C THR A 658 -16.23 18.30 9.21
N THR A 659 -17.39 17.77 8.84
CA THR A 659 -18.63 18.54 8.80
C THR A 659 -19.35 18.38 10.13
N LEU A 660 -19.63 19.50 10.80
CA LEU A 660 -20.44 19.54 12.01
C LEU A 660 -21.59 20.54 11.85
N ALA A 661 -22.76 20.14 12.29
CA ALA A 661 -23.88 21.05 12.50
C ALA A 661 -23.62 21.82 13.80
N LEU A 662 -23.24 23.08 13.69
CA LEU A 662 -22.95 23.94 14.84
C LEU A 662 -24.20 24.51 15.48
N TYR A 663 -25.33 24.51 14.76
CA TYR A 663 -26.63 25.00 15.22
C TYR A 663 -27.71 23.98 14.89
N SER A 664 -28.67 23.86 15.77
CA SER A 664 -29.91 23.13 15.52
C SER A 664 -31.13 24.03 15.87
N PHE A 665 -32.20 23.92 15.13
CA PHE A 665 -33.46 24.62 15.37
C PHE A 665 -34.61 23.66 15.18
N LYS A 666 -35.73 23.95 15.81
CA LYS A 666 -36.95 23.16 15.63
C LYS A 666 -37.64 23.55 14.31
N GLY A 667 -37.87 22.57 13.46
CA GLY A 667 -38.70 22.71 12.27
C GLY A 667 -40.19 22.91 12.62
N LEU A 668 -40.97 23.21 11.61
CA LEU A 668 -42.41 23.44 11.77
C LEU A 668 -43.19 22.23 12.33
N GLU A 669 -42.68 21.03 12.08
CA GLU A 669 -43.24 19.75 12.58
C GLU A 669 -42.61 19.29 13.91
N GLY A 670 -41.79 20.14 14.56
CA GLY A 670 -41.13 19.84 15.83
C GLY A 670 -39.83 19.07 15.72
N ASP A 671 -39.43 18.72 14.52
CA ASP A 671 -38.16 18.02 14.24
C ASP A 671 -36.97 18.92 14.50
N ASN A 672 -35.87 18.32 15.02
CA ASN A 672 -34.61 19.03 15.18
C ASN A 672 -33.85 19.09 13.84
N LEU A 673 -33.93 20.23 13.18
CA LEU A 673 -33.19 20.51 11.97
C LEU A 673 -31.77 20.99 12.33
N GLN A 674 -30.78 20.43 11.64
CA GLN A 674 -29.39 20.79 11.84
C GLN A 674 -28.94 21.75 10.75
N TYR A 675 -28.29 22.86 11.15
CA TYR A 675 -27.73 23.82 10.23
C TYR A 675 -26.22 23.58 10.06
N ILE A 676 -25.82 23.33 8.84
CA ILE A 676 -24.42 23.16 8.41
C ILE A 676 -24.05 24.39 7.56
N SER A 677 -23.15 25.23 8.07
CA SER A 677 -22.74 26.47 7.40
C SER A 677 -21.91 26.23 6.15
N SER A 678 -21.08 25.21 6.16
CA SER A 678 -20.27 24.78 5.02
C SER A 678 -19.77 23.35 5.21
N ARG A 679 -19.36 22.71 4.10
CA ARG A 679 -18.80 21.36 4.14
C ARG A 679 -17.41 21.39 4.77
N ASN A 680 -17.12 20.40 5.63
CA ASN A 680 -15.83 20.28 6.36
C ASN A 680 -15.46 21.57 7.13
N ASN A 681 -16.47 22.18 7.76
CA ASN A 681 -16.40 23.48 8.44
C ASN A 681 -15.67 23.45 9.78
N TYR A 682 -15.38 22.29 10.33
CA TYR A 682 -14.78 22.12 11.65
C TYR A 682 -13.46 21.36 11.60
N ARG A 683 -12.52 21.71 12.48
CA ARG A 683 -11.26 20.98 12.66
C ARG A 683 -11.33 20.10 13.88
N MET A 684 -11.09 18.80 13.69
CA MET A 684 -10.95 17.85 14.79
C MET A 684 -9.84 18.31 15.75
N PRO A 685 -9.89 17.94 17.04
CA PRO A 685 -8.76 18.12 17.94
C PRO A 685 -7.48 17.46 17.40
N PRO A 686 -6.29 17.96 17.80
CA PRO A 686 -5.03 17.35 17.41
C PRO A 686 -4.94 15.89 17.87
N TYR A 687 -4.27 15.10 17.05
CA TYR A 687 -3.95 13.72 17.36
C TYR A 687 -2.49 13.57 17.74
N HIS A 688 -2.18 12.96 18.87
CA HIS A 688 -0.79 12.60 19.20
C HIS A 688 -0.72 11.35 20.06
N ARG A 689 0.37 10.58 19.91
CA ARG A 689 0.54 9.29 20.56
C ARG A 689 2.01 8.90 20.65
N LEU A 690 2.38 8.24 21.73
CA LEU A 690 3.65 7.54 21.88
C LEU A 690 3.39 6.05 22.05
N ASP A 691 4.07 5.24 21.23
CA ASP A 691 4.09 3.79 21.33
C ASP A 691 5.50 3.33 21.68
N LEU A 692 5.63 2.38 22.59
CA LEU A 692 6.89 1.78 22.99
C LEU A 692 6.86 0.26 22.80
N GLY A 693 8.00 -0.32 22.49
CA GLY A 693 8.17 -1.76 22.34
C GLY A 693 9.54 -2.23 22.80
N ILE A 694 9.59 -3.45 23.33
CA ILE A 694 10.82 -4.15 23.67
C ILE A 694 10.73 -5.59 23.20
N ASN A 695 11.80 -6.08 22.55
CA ASN A 695 11.95 -7.47 22.15
C ASN A 695 13.05 -8.14 22.98
N PHE A 696 12.72 -9.31 23.52
CA PHE A 696 13.69 -10.21 24.19
C PHE A 696 13.94 -11.41 23.28
N ASN A 697 15.13 -11.46 22.69
CA ASN A 697 15.54 -12.50 21.74
C ASN A 697 16.40 -13.55 22.43
N LYS A 698 16.13 -14.83 22.20
CA LYS A 698 16.90 -15.95 22.73
C LYS A 698 17.21 -16.97 21.64
N LYS A 699 18.48 -17.15 21.33
CA LYS A 699 18.95 -18.25 20.47
C LYS A 699 18.81 -19.57 21.24
N LEU A 700 18.18 -20.58 20.65
CA LEU A 700 17.91 -21.86 21.26
C LEU A 700 19.00 -22.87 20.89
N LYS A 701 19.29 -23.84 21.80
CA LYS A 701 20.36 -24.85 21.63
C LYS A 701 20.14 -25.76 20.41
N ARG A 702 18.90 -26.00 20.00
CA ARG A 702 18.50 -26.80 18.84
C ARG A 702 18.41 -26.01 17.53
N GLY A 703 18.92 -24.79 17.50
CA GLY A 703 18.72 -23.83 16.44
C GLY A 703 17.43 -23.03 16.62
N GLY A 704 17.26 -21.98 15.83
CA GLY A 704 16.12 -21.09 15.92
C GLY A 704 16.26 -19.98 16.96
N VAL A 705 15.31 -19.04 16.90
CA VAL A 705 15.23 -17.86 17.77
C VAL A 705 13.83 -17.75 18.35
N SER A 706 13.74 -17.66 19.67
CA SER A 706 12.48 -17.27 20.32
C SER A 706 12.54 -15.79 20.69
N THR A 707 11.44 -15.08 20.46
CA THR A 707 11.30 -13.66 20.75
C THR A 707 10.03 -13.41 21.54
N TRP A 708 10.17 -12.76 22.70
CA TRP A 708 9.07 -12.14 23.43
C TRP A 708 9.03 -10.66 23.04
N ASN A 709 7.90 -10.20 22.53
CA ASN A 709 7.63 -8.79 22.31
C ASN A 709 6.66 -8.30 23.37
N ILE A 710 7.01 -7.21 24.03
CA ILE A 710 6.13 -6.46 24.93
C ILE A 710 6.03 -5.06 24.35
N SER A 711 4.82 -4.60 24.08
CA SER A 711 4.59 -3.26 23.56
C SER A 711 3.42 -2.58 24.24
N ILE A 712 3.47 -1.25 24.27
CA ILE A 712 2.45 -0.39 24.84
C ILE A 712 2.08 0.64 23.78
N TYR A 713 0.85 0.60 23.34
CA TYR A 713 0.25 1.59 22.47
C TYR A 713 -0.33 2.72 23.32
N ASN A 714 -0.12 3.97 22.90
CA ASN A 714 -0.63 5.16 23.55
C ASN A 714 -0.19 5.27 25.03
N VAL A 715 1.12 5.27 25.28
CA VAL A 715 1.75 5.18 26.60
C VAL A 715 1.23 6.22 27.61
N TYR A 716 0.96 7.43 27.18
CA TYR A 716 0.45 8.50 28.05
C TYR A 716 -1.08 8.65 28.02
N ASN A 717 -1.80 7.63 27.46
CA ASN A 717 -3.25 7.53 27.49
C ASN A 717 -3.99 8.77 26.95
N ASN A 718 -3.48 9.37 25.86
CA ASN A 718 -4.15 10.50 25.25
C ASN A 718 -5.51 10.08 24.67
N GLN A 719 -6.55 10.84 24.95
CA GLN A 719 -7.89 10.61 24.40
C GLN A 719 -7.98 11.16 22.97
N ASN A 720 -7.43 10.40 22.03
CA ASN A 720 -7.41 10.80 20.62
C ASN A 720 -8.82 10.83 20.00
N PRO A 721 -9.15 11.84 19.19
CA PRO A 721 -10.46 11.95 18.58
C PRO A 721 -10.66 10.86 17.52
N PHE A 722 -11.68 10.03 17.71
CA PHE A 722 -12.18 9.11 16.70
C PHE A 722 -13.34 9.74 15.91
N MET A 723 -14.33 10.25 16.62
CA MET A 723 -15.51 10.90 16.06
C MET A 723 -16.00 12.00 16.99
N LEU A 724 -16.52 13.08 16.39
CA LEU A 724 -17.27 14.09 17.11
C LEU A 724 -18.75 13.95 16.78
N PHE A 725 -19.59 14.13 17.77
CA PHE A 725 -21.05 14.16 17.59
C PHE A 725 -21.68 15.17 18.53
N VAL A 726 -22.79 15.70 18.07
CA VAL A 726 -23.59 16.65 18.86
C VAL A 726 -24.64 15.87 19.64
N ASP A 727 -24.72 16.11 20.94
CA ASP A 727 -25.68 15.50 21.84
C ASP A 727 -26.47 16.57 22.57
N SER A 728 -27.67 16.24 23.03
CA SER A 728 -28.54 17.13 23.83
C SER A 728 -28.55 16.66 25.28
N GLU A 729 -27.90 17.40 26.16
CA GLU A 729 -27.94 17.18 27.60
C GLU A 729 -28.66 18.32 28.29
N GLN A 730 -29.70 18.00 29.10
CA GLN A 730 -30.40 18.97 29.92
C GLN A 730 -30.82 20.26 29.17
N ASN A 731 -31.35 20.12 27.93
CA ASN A 731 -31.68 21.24 27.04
C ASN A 731 -30.49 22.07 26.53
N ARG A 732 -29.27 21.56 26.60
CA ARG A 732 -28.07 22.19 26.01
C ARG A 732 -27.50 21.31 24.93
N THR A 733 -27.15 21.89 23.82
CA THR A 733 -26.40 21.22 22.74
C THR A 733 -24.93 21.15 23.16
N VAL A 734 -24.41 19.95 23.32
CA VAL A 734 -23.00 19.71 23.70
C VAL A 734 -22.28 18.93 22.58
N LEU A 735 -21.04 19.33 22.31
CA LEU A 735 -20.18 18.60 21.40
C LEU A 735 -19.41 17.54 22.18
N LYS A 736 -19.63 16.27 21.87
CA LYS A 736 -18.94 15.13 22.49
C LYS A 736 -17.90 14.53 21.57
N GLN A 737 -16.82 14.03 22.17
CA GLN A 737 -15.79 13.29 21.48
C GLN A 737 -15.85 11.82 21.89
N LEU A 738 -15.89 10.94 20.89
CA LEU A 738 -15.63 9.52 21.08
C LEU A 738 -14.15 9.26 20.87
N SER A 739 -13.50 8.57 21.82
CA SER A 739 -12.14 8.07 21.73
C SER A 739 -12.16 6.55 21.99
N ILE A 740 -11.48 5.76 21.17
CA ILE A 740 -11.61 4.29 21.18
C ILE A 740 -10.38 3.55 21.69
N PHE A 741 -9.19 4.15 21.63
CA PHE A 741 -7.96 3.49 22.04
C PHE A 741 -7.28 4.17 23.21
N PRO A 742 -7.50 3.67 24.45
CA PRO A 742 -6.75 4.09 25.64
C PRO A 742 -5.31 3.54 25.58
N ILE A 743 -4.60 3.60 26.69
CA ILE A 743 -3.36 2.85 26.86
C ILE A 743 -3.62 1.35 26.68
N MET A 744 -2.89 0.69 25.77
CA MET A 744 -3.09 -0.74 25.48
C MET A 744 -1.75 -1.48 25.52
N PRO A 745 -1.45 -2.17 26.64
CA PRO A 745 -0.33 -3.08 26.69
C PRO A 745 -0.62 -4.34 25.87
N SER A 746 0.40 -4.91 25.27
CA SER A 746 0.30 -6.17 24.52
C SER A 746 1.57 -7.00 24.65
N VAL A 747 1.40 -8.30 24.56
CA VAL A 747 2.48 -9.28 24.59
C VAL A 747 2.31 -10.24 23.44
N SER A 748 3.40 -10.59 22.78
CA SER A 748 3.42 -11.68 21.80
C SER A 748 4.68 -12.52 21.94
N TYR A 749 4.57 -13.77 21.57
CA TYR A 749 5.67 -14.73 21.51
C TYR A 749 5.82 -15.23 20.08
N SER A 750 7.04 -15.27 19.58
CA SER A 750 7.35 -15.88 18.29
C SER A 750 8.53 -16.85 18.41
N TYR A 751 8.45 -17.92 17.61
CA TYR A 751 9.52 -18.90 17.47
C TYR A 751 9.82 -19.10 15.99
N LYS A 752 11.05 -18.75 15.62
CA LYS A 752 11.61 -18.94 14.28
C LYS A 752 12.60 -20.11 14.30
N PHE A 753 12.42 -21.09 13.43
CA PHE A 753 13.27 -22.29 13.29
C PHE A 753 13.76 -22.49 11.86
#